data_b48b85a83b731bc1cfff8154134402d7
#
_entry.id   b48b85a83b731bc1cfff8154134402d7
#
_cell.length_a   1.000
_cell.length_b   1.000
_cell.length_c   1.000
_cell.angle_alpha   90.00
_cell.angle_beta   90.00
_cell.angle_gamma   90.00
#
_symmetry.space_group_name_H-M   'P 1'
#
loop_
_entity.id
_entity.type
_entity.pdbx_description
1 polymer ?
#
loop_
_entity_poly.entity_id
_entity_poly.type
_entity_poly.pdbx_seq_one_letter_code
_entity_poly.pdbx_strand_id
1 'polypeptide(L)'
;MDDIGHDKPDTNHLRKCMGSAVVAIGPEKMLMLLPISINPENFTCSNIWLVPILKDHVVGASLGYYMEHIVPLAKSFKQAGRKVKKSVIGQDLQAHAHGLWGLLPAFCRYPVDTQNKFGTLTELMITSLKKYSFMNQNIAVALQVLVNQNRSVMYSKSDGSVSNGNTVKDSVSECQNVAPYSKKTATKNIKALASCSSELLHALADIFIDSQSGKPSYIKDAIACLASISNSSPKNYGDELVEEEVHSLNVQGKDVHRCVMLELASSLVVGAKADLIDLIYNFVVFIFQATDVTAHCEAYHTLSRILQEHSWFCSSRFVELIDLLLGQKSPADVATLKNRFACFHILIVHALEMNSEEENTKAFLMLNEIILILKDAREEARKVAYDTLLFISSSLRNSSCTTSGEAYQRLISMLTGYLSGSSPYITSGAVSALSVLVHNDAEICLEVPDLVPSLLSLLQNKALEVIKAVLGFTKVLVSCLQAKDLQNFLSDIISGVLPWSAVSRNHIRSKVTVILEIMIRKCGFSAVQSDIPEKHKSFFKTVLQNRHHKSSSKEADTNDTVKTPADISPKRVEKPKNKESASVPERNSSVHPGKRKGERKHNKNPPTSSRPGISTGDGGGREGAKRTRHFEHEKSIKVRSEDGWKKKNFNEEQTGGAKRKTELRNVIKKGKAAFSRPSSASKLHKPQKAWKKQKPNN
;
A
#
# COMPACT_ATOMS: atom_id res chain seq x y z
N MET A 1 35.25 16.15 -25.99
CA MET A 1 33.90 15.65 -25.68
C MET A 1 33.90 14.37 -24.83
N ASP A 2 35.05 13.79 -24.56
CA ASP A 2 35.18 12.58 -23.75
C ASP A 2 35.09 12.79 -22.23
N ASP A 3 34.86 14.04 -21.79
CA ASP A 3 34.80 14.46 -20.37
C ASP A 3 33.38 14.69 -19.83
N ILE A 4 32.33 14.16 -20.50
CA ILE A 4 30.92 14.33 -20.09
C ILE A 4 30.54 13.39 -18.92
N GLY A 5 31.53 12.78 -18.26
CA GLY A 5 31.34 11.82 -17.17
C GLY A 5 31.24 12.40 -15.77
N HIS A 6 31.51 13.67 -15.53
CA HIS A 6 31.48 14.29 -14.19
C HIS A 6 30.41 15.39 -14.08
N ASP A 7 29.68 15.39 -12.96
CA ASP A 7 28.59 16.32 -12.60
C ASP A 7 29.02 17.79 -12.48
N LYS A 8 29.40 18.38 -13.61
CA LYS A 8 29.57 19.84 -13.70
C LYS A 8 28.28 20.45 -14.27
N PRO A 9 27.83 21.63 -13.80
CA PRO A 9 26.56 22.26 -14.27
C PRO A 9 26.52 22.44 -15.81
N ASP A 10 27.67 22.65 -16.46
CA ASP A 10 27.77 22.82 -17.90
C ASP A 10 27.46 21.52 -18.68
N THR A 11 27.73 20.33 -18.13
CA THR A 11 27.42 19.06 -18.78
C THR A 11 25.93 18.76 -18.81
N ASN A 12 25.13 19.24 -17.83
CA ASN A 12 23.69 19.09 -17.81
C ASN A 12 23.01 19.91 -18.91
N HIS A 13 23.48 21.13 -19.17
CA HIS A 13 22.95 21.94 -20.27
C HIS A 13 23.25 21.30 -21.62
N LEU A 14 24.45 20.77 -21.80
CA LEU A 14 24.84 20.07 -23.03
C LEU A 14 24.01 18.80 -23.24
N ARG A 15 23.76 18.00 -22.19
CA ARG A 15 22.86 16.83 -22.26
C ARG A 15 21.44 17.23 -22.66
N LYS A 16 20.88 18.29 -22.08
CA LYS A 16 19.56 18.79 -22.45
C LYS A 16 19.51 19.27 -23.89
N CYS A 17 20.53 20.01 -24.35
CA CYS A 17 20.63 20.45 -25.73
C CYS A 17 20.67 19.27 -26.72
N MET A 18 21.51 18.27 -26.43
CA MET A 18 21.60 17.05 -27.25
C MET A 18 20.31 16.23 -27.17
N GLY A 19 19.66 16.16 -26.01
CA GLY A 19 18.35 15.54 -25.84
C GLY A 19 17.28 16.22 -26.69
N SER A 20 17.20 17.55 -26.69
CA SER A 20 16.30 18.31 -27.55
C SER A 20 16.60 18.07 -29.04
N ALA A 21 17.86 17.95 -29.43
CA ALA A 21 18.23 17.59 -30.79
C ALA A 21 17.76 16.19 -31.16
N VAL A 22 17.88 15.18 -30.26
CA VAL A 22 17.36 13.82 -30.48
C VAL A 22 15.85 13.84 -30.71
N VAL A 23 15.11 14.63 -29.92
CA VAL A 23 13.65 14.78 -30.10
C VAL A 23 13.31 15.46 -31.42
N ALA A 24 14.06 16.49 -31.82
CA ALA A 24 13.76 17.30 -33.01
C ALA A 24 14.07 16.60 -34.32
N ILE A 25 15.19 15.91 -34.43
CA ILE A 25 15.64 15.28 -35.71
C ILE A 25 15.41 13.78 -35.77
N GLY A 26 15.09 13.15 -34.65
CA GLY A 26 14.94 11.71 -34.48
C GLY A 26 16.26 10.98 -34.20
N PRO A 27 16.19 9.83 -33.50
CA PRO A 27 17.39 9.07 -33.12
C PRO A 27 18.13 8.48 -34.34
N GLU A 28 17.44 8.11 -35.40
CA GLU A 28 18.03 7.56 -36.62
C GLU A 28 18.99 8.56 -37.28
N LYS A 29 18.52 9.81 -37.48
CA LYS A 29 19.35 10.86 -38.06
C LYS A 29 20.47 11.29 -37.13
N MET A 30 20.19 11.34 -35.81
CA MET A 30 21.23 11.63 -34.81
C MET A 30 22.36 10.62 -34.88
N LEU A 31 22.05 9.32 -34.95
CA LEU A 31 23.03 8.24 -35.04
C LEU A 31 23.74 8.13 -36.42
N MET A 32 23.13 8.67 -37.47
CA MET A 32 23.81 8.88 -38.75
C MET A 32 24.88 9.97 -38.67
N LEU A 33 24.61 11.04 -37.95
CA LEU A 33 25.55 12.17 -37.79
C LEU A 33 26.64 11.86 -36.76
N LEU A 34 26.28 11.16 -35.64
CA LEU A 34 27.16 10.80 -34.55
C LEU A 34 27.07 9.28 -34.32
N PRO A 35 27.68 8.45 -35.18
CA PRO A 35 27.56 7.02 -35.06
C PRO A 35 28.28 6.50 -33.82
N ILE A 36 27.58 5.65 -33.07
CA ILE A 36 28.18 4.87 -31.99
C ILE A 36 28.94 3.70 -32.66
N SER A 37 30.22 3.58 -32.41
CA SER A 37 31.03 2.53 -32.99
C SER A 37 32.10 2.02 -32.04
N ILE A 38 32.66 0.85 -32.35
CA ILE A 38 33.79 0.25 -31.65
C ILE A 38 34.88 -0.08 -32.66
N ASN A 39 36.10 0.32 -32.38
CA ASN A 39 37.25 -0.09 -33.16
C ASN A 39 37.66 -1.53 -32.73
N PRO A 40 37.65 -2.50 -33.62
CA PRO A 40 37.96 -3.91 -33.30
C PRO A 40 39.43 -4.15 -32.92
N GLU A 41 40.35 -3.24 -33.26
CA GLU A 41 41.80 -3.42 -33.07
C GLU A 41 42.23 -2.94 -31.65
N ASN A 42 41.78 -1.77 -31.23
CA ASN A 42 42.18 -1.15 -29.97
C ASN A 42 41.05 -1.07 -28.95
N PHE A 43 39.83 -1.52 -29.27
CA PHE A 43 38.62 -1.52 -28.42
C PHE A 43 38.18 -0.11 -27.97
N THR A 44 38.58 0.95 -28.65
CA THR A 44 38.11 2.30 -28.39
C THR A 44 36.68 2.48 -28.88
N CYS A 45 35.87 3.20 -28.11
CA CYS A 45 34.46 3.44 -28.39
C CYS A 45 34.24 4.90 -28.76
N SER A 46 33.45 5.13 -29.84
CA SER A 46 33.09 6.48 -30.26
C SER A 46 31.62 6.75 -29.89
N ASN A 47 31.36 7.98 -29.39
CA ASN A 47 30.01 8.53 -29.09
C ASN A 47 29.18 7.68 -28.13
N ILE A 48 29.76 6.85 -27.30
CA ILE A 48 29.03 6.02 -26.32
C ILE A 48 28.25 6.84 -25.29
N TRP A 49 28.70 8.06 -25.04
CA TRP A 49 28.03 9.05 -24.17
C TRP A 49 26.61 9.44 -24.64
N LEU A 50 26.25 9.16 -25.89
CA LEU A 50 24.89 9.33 -26.41
C LEU A 50 23.89 8.33 -25.81
N VAL A 51 24.32 7.15 -25.38
CA VAL A 51 23.42 6.10 -24.89
C VAL A 51 22.49 6.57 -23.76
N PRO A 52 22.96 7.22 -22.69
CA PRO A 52 22.08 7.77 -21.66
C PRO A 52 21.11 8.82 -22.22
N ILE A 53 21.56 9.69 -23.13
CA ILE A 53 20.70 10.71 -23.76
C ILE A 53 19.61 10.08 -24.61
N LEU A 54 19.96 9.08 -25.41
CA LEU A 54 18.99 8.33 -26.22
C LEU A 54 17.98 7.62 -25.31
N LYS A 55 18.42 7.03 -24.19
CA LYS A 55 17.53 6.38 -23.24
C LYS A 55 16.46 7.31 -22.69
N ASP A 56 16.82 8.57 -22.43
CA ASP A 56 15.91 9.56 -21.84
C ASP A 56 15.01 10.25 -22.88
N HIS A 57 15.53 10.53 -24.08
CA HIS A 57 14.92 11.43 -25.05
C HIS A 57 14.38 10.78 -26.34
N VAL A 58 14.62 9.47 -26.61
CA VAL A 58 14.06 8.82 -27.80
C VAL A 58 12.56 8.69 -27.69
N VAL A 59 11.84 9.21 -28.69
CA VAL A 59 10.39 9.11 -28.88
C VAL A 59 10.10 9.10 -30.38
N GLY A 60 9.11 8.31 -30.83
CA GLY A 60 8.69 8.28 -32.24
C GLY A 60 9.69 7.58 -33.18
N ALA A 61 10.55 6.73 -32.66
CA ALA A 61 11.54 6.00 -33.44
C ALA A 61 10.96 4.76 -34.13
N SER A 62 11.74 4.16 -35.05
CA SER A 62 11.40 2.89 -35.69
C SER A 62 11.90 1.70 -34.85
N LEU A 63 11.00 0.74 -34.58
CA LEU A 63 11.37 -0.58 -34.00
C LEU A 63 12.29 -1.36 -34.95
N GLY A 64 12.05 -1.21 -36.26
CA GLY A 64 12.92 -1.80 -37.29
C GLY A 64 14.35 -1.28 -37.18
N TYR A 65 14.55 0.01 -37.01
CA TYR A 65 15.88 0.60 -36.82
C TYR A 65 16.59 0.04 -35.57
N TYR A 66 15.86 -0.09 -34.46
CA TYR A 66 16.42 -0.72 -33.24
C TYR A 66 16.95 -2.14 -33.55
N MET A 67 16.14 -2.96 -34.20
CA MET A 67 16.50 -4.36 -34.51
C MET A 67 17.63 -4.48 -35.54
N GLU A 68 17.64 -3.61 -36.56
CA GLU A 68 18.57 -3.68 -37.69
C GLU A 68 19.92 -2.99 -37.40
N HIS A 69 19.96 -1.97 -36.52
CA HIS A 69 21.18 -1.21 -36.23
C HIS A 69 21.66 -1.31 -34.79
N ILE A 70 20.78 -1.13 -33.79
CA ILE A 70 21.19 -1.10 -32.37
C ILE A 70 21.51 -2.50 -31.86
N VAL A 71 20.70 -3.50 -32.19
CA VAL A 71 20.91 -4.89 -31.74
C VAL A 71 22.22 -5.49 -32.30
N PRO A 72 22.55 -5.34 -33.60
CA PRO A 72 23.86 -5.79 -34.13
C PRO A 72 25.03 -5.06 -33.47
N LEU A 73 24.89 -3.74 -33.24
CA LEU A 73 25.90 -2.94 -32.54
C LEU A 73 26.14 -3.46 -31.11
N ALA A 74 25.08 -3.70 -30.35
CA ALA A 74 25.19 -4.28 -29.01
C ALA A 74 25.82 -5.67 -29.01
N LYS A 75 25.52 -6.48 -30.01
CA LYS A 75 26.17 -7.81 -30.23
C LYS A 75 27.67 -7.66 -30.52
N SER A 76 28.09 -6.67 -31.33
CA SER A 76 29.51 -6.41 -31.61
C SER A 76 30.27 -5.98 -30.34
N PHE A 77 29.72 -5.07 -29.52
CA PHE A 77 30.31 -4.70 -28.22
C PHE A 77 30.46 -5.91 -27.30
N LYS A 78 29.44 -6.75 -27.22
CA LYS A 78 29.46 -7.97 -26.40
C LYS A 78 30.52 -8.97 -26.92
N GLN A 79 30.67 -9.09 -28.22
CA GLN A 79 31.69 -9.96 -28.80
C GLN A 79 33.12 -9.44 -28.57
N ALA A 80 33.32 -8.12 -28.68
CA ALA A 80 34.58 -7.46 -28.35
C ALA A 80 34.95 -7.66 -26.89
N GLY A 81 33.99 -7.43 -25.98
CA GLY A 81 34.18 -7.63 -24.52
C GLY A 81 34.56 -9.07 -24.17
N ARG A 82 34.09 -10.07 -24.93
CA ARG A 82 34.49 -11.46 -24.73
C ARG A 82 35.94 -11.75 -25.10
N LYS A 83 36.56 -11.00 -26.05
CA LYS A 83 37.95 -11.15 -26.41
C LYS A 83 38.89 -10.68 -25.29
N VAL A 84 38.48 -9.69 -24.49
CA VAL A 84 39.27 -9.08 -23.40
C VAL A 84 38.64 -9.29 -22.00
N LYS A 85 38.06 -10.45 -21.80
CA LYS A 85 37.13 -10.80 -20.70
C LYS A 85 37.59 -10.53 -19.26
N LYS A 86 38.89 -10.44 -18.99
CA LYS A 86 39.47 -10.24 -17.66
C LYS A 86 40.03 -8.83 -17.43
N SER A 87 39.81 -7.87 -18.34
CA SER A 87 40.30 -6.50 -18.25
C SER A 87 39.17 -5.55 -17.90
N VAL A 88 39.48 -4.37 -17.38
CA VAL A 88 38.55 -3.26 -17.17
C VAL A 88 37.83 -2.92 -18.48
N ILE A 89 38.59 -2.86 -19.59
CA ILE A 89 38.04 -2.61 -20.92
C ILE A 89 36.94 -3.65 -21.28
N GLY A 90 37.14 -4.91 -20.92
CA GLY A 90 36.15 -5.96 -21.18
C GLY A 90 34.86 -5.78 -20.38
N GLN A 91 34.96 -5.27 -19.14
CA GLN A 91 33.82 -4.93 -18.30
C GLN A 91 33.09 -3.71 -18.86
N ASP A 92 33.80 -2.66 -19.29
CA ASP A 92 33.22 -1.46 -19.89
C ASP A 92 32.49 -1.78 -21.20
N LEU A 93 33.09 -2.59 -22.05
CA LEU A 93 32.45 -3.04 -23.29
C LEU A 93 31.17 -3.85 -23.02
N GLN A 94 31.16 -4.65 -21.97
CA GLN A 94 29.96 -5.36 -21.57
C GLN A 94 28.89 -4.41 -21.02
N ALA A 95 29.27 -3.41 -20.23
CA ALA A 95 28.37 -2.37 -19.73
C ALA A 95 27.77 -1.56 -20.90
N HIS A 96 28.58 -1.18 -21.87
CA HIS A 96 28.11 -0.50 -23.09
C HIS A 96 27.15 -1.35 -23.92
N ALA A 97 27.45 -2.66 -24.08
CA ALA A 97 26.53 -3.59 -24.72
C ALA A 97 25.16 -3.65 -23.97
N HIS A 98 25.19 -3.72 -22.62
CA HIS A 98 23.96 -3.69 -21.83
C HIS A 98 23.24 -2.35 -21.94
N GLY A 99 23.96 -1.22 -21.99
CA GLY A 99 23.39 0.11 -22.23
C GLY A 99 22.64 0.19 -23.58
N LEU A 100 23.24 -0.33 -24.65
CA LEU A 100 22.62 -0.38 -25.98
C LEU A 100 21.37 -1.27 -26.01
N TRP A 101 21.42 -2.46 -25.42
CA TRP A 101 20.24 -3.30 -25.24
C TRP A 101 19.16 -2.61 -24.41
N GLY A 102 19.56 -1.82 -23.39
CA GLY A 102 18.68 -1.05 -22.50
C GLY A 102 17.98 0.12 -23.20
N LEU A 103 18.25 0.42 -24.46
CA LEU A 103 17.50 1.41 -25.26
C LEU A 103 16.12 0.89 -25.71
N LEU A 104 15.84 -0.41 -25.61
CA LEU A 104 14.58 -1.00 -26.05
C LEU A 104 13.33 -0.25 -25.52
N PRO A 105 13.18 0.05 -24.20
CA PRO A 105 12.02 0.79 -23.72
C PRO A 105 11.90 2.19 -24.34
N ALA A 106 13.00 2.86 -24.62
CA ALA A 106 13.00 4.19 -25.24
C ALA A 106 12.50 4.13 -26.69
N PHE A 107 12.97 3.16 -27.49
CA PHE A 107 12.48 2.93 -28.85
C PHE A 107 11.00 2.46 -28.87
N CYS A 108 10.47 1.97 -27.75
CA CYS A 108 9.05 1.64 -27.61
C CYS A 108 8.16 2.83 -27.26
N ARG A 109 8.70 4.05 -27.09
CA ARG A 109 7.89 5.27 -26.88
C ARG A 109 7.36 5.79 -28.21
N TYR A 110 6.06 5.59 -28.45
CA TYR A 110 5.33 6.01 -29.66
C TYR A 110 5.99 5.62 -30.97
N PRO A 111 6.44 4.35 -31.16
CA PRO A 111 7.13 3.97 -32.40
C PRO A 111 6.23 4.06 -33.61
N VAL A 112 6.85 4.39 -34.77
CA VAL A 112 6.10 4.68 -36.02
C VAL A 112 5.67 3.42 -36.78
N ASP A 113 6.26 2.27 -36.50
CA ASP A 113 6.14 1.02 -37.27
C ASP A 113 5.65 -0.19 -36.45
N THR A 114 4.99 0.04 -35.32
CA THR A 114 4.50 -1.03 -34.42
C THR A 114 3.71 -2.09 -35.18
N GLN A 115 2.78 -1.69 -36.08
CA GLN A 115 1.92 -2.63 -36.80
C GLN A 115 2.69 -3.64 -37.64
N ASN A 116 3.82 -3.23 -38.23
CA ASN A 116 4.57 -4.03 -39.20
C ASN A 116 5.78 -4.75 -38.59
N LYS A 117 6.33 -4.21 -37.51
CA LYS A 117 7.61 -4.68 -36.95
C LYS A 117 7.47 -5.37 -35.59
N PHE A 118 6.29 -5.29 -34.93
CA PHE A 118 6.12 -5.85 -33.60
C PHE A 118 6.25 -7.39 -33.57
N GLY A 119 5.75 -8.11 -34.58
CA GLY A 119 5.91 -9.56 -34.66
C GLY A 119 7.38 -9.98 -34.64
N THR A 120 8.23 -9.36 -35.50
CA THR A 120 9.68 -9.62 -35.52
C THR A 120 10.34 -9.21 -34.19
N LEU A 121 9.88 -8.10 -33.57
CA LEU A 121 10.37 -7.70 -32.27
C LEU A 121 9.99 -8.70 -31.17
N THR A 122 8.82 -9.31 -31.25
CA THR A 122 8.37 -10.37 -30.33
C THR A 122 9.31 -11.57 -30.35
N GLU A 123 9.66 -12.06 -31.53
CA GLU A 123 10.64 -13.15 -31.67
C GLU A 123 12.02 -12.82 -31.05
N LEU A 124 12.47 -11.58 -31.25
CA LEU A 124 13.69 -11.07 -30.62
C LEU A 124 13.55 -10.99 -29.07
N MET A 125 12.41 -10.51 -28.57
CA MET A 125 12.14 -10.43 -27.14
C MET A 125 12.12 -11.82 -26.50
N ILE A 126 11.38 -12.78 -27.05
CA ILE A 126 11.30 -14.16 -26.55
C ILE A 126 12.67 -14.83 -26.54
N THR A 127 13.43 -14.71 -27.66
CA THR A 127 14.79 -15.22 -27.73
C THR A 127 15.69 -14.59 -26.66
N SER A 128 15.51 -13.29 -26.40
CA SER A 128 16.31 -12.55 -25.44
C SER A 128 15.94 -12.89 -24.01
N LEU A 129 14.66 -13.07 -23.69
CA LEU A 129 14.14 -13.52 -22.39
C LEU A 129 14.76 -14.88 -22.00
N LYS A 130 14.78 -15.84 -22.92
CA LYS A 130 15.38 -17.18 -22.72
C LYS A 130 16.91 -17.16 -22.56
N LYS A 131 17.60 -16.15 -23.11
CA LYS A 131 19.05 -16.14 -23.21
C LYS A 131 19.76 -15.15 -22.30
N TYR A 132 19.10 -14.06 -21.90
CA TYR A 132 19.73 -12.91 -21.24
C TYR A 132 18.89 -12.38 -20.08
N SER A 133 19.12 -12.83 -18.86
CA SER A 133 18.37 -12.39 -17.66
C SER A 133 18.40 -10.87 -17.44
N PHE A 134 19.47 -10.17 -17.84
CA PHE A 134 19.55 -8.71 -17.73
C PHE A 134 18.55 -7.97 -18.65
N MET A 135 17.96 -8.66 -19.64
CA MET A 135 16.95 -8.10 -20.55
C MET A 135 15.52 -8.17 -19.98
N ASN A 136 15.28 -9.00 -18.98
CA ASN A 136 13.92 -9.24 -18.47
C ASN A 136 13.22 -7.95 -18.07
N GLN A 137 13.89 -7.08 -17.31
CA GLN A 137 13.33 -5.78 -16.91
C GLN A 137 13.11 -4.85 -18.11
N ASN A 138 14.06 -4.78 -19.03
CA ASN A 138 13.93 -3.89 -20.20
C ASN A 138 12.76 -4.33 -21.10
N ILE A 139 12.60 -5.63 -21.31
CA ILE A 139 11.49 -6.18 -22.12
C ILE A 139 10.15 -5.95 -21.42
N ALA A 140 10.06 -6.23 -20.12
CA ALA A 140 8.85 -5.99 -19.36
C ALA A 140 8.42 -4.51 -19.39
N VAL A 141 9.35 -3.58 -19.19
CA VAL A 141 9.09 -2.14 -19.27
C VAL A 141 8.69 -1.72 -20.69
N ALA A 142 9.36 -2.25 -21.72
CA ALA A 142 9.03 -1.96 -23.12
C ALA A 142 7.59 -2.38 -23.45
N LEU A 143 7.15 -3.54 -23.00
CA LEU A 143 5.78 -4.04 -23.20
C LEU A 143 4.75 -3.16 -22.46
N GLN A 144 5.02 -2.79 -21.20
CA GLN A 144 4.17 -1.87 -20.44
C GLN A 144 4.04 -0.51 -21.15
N VAL A 145 5.13 0.06 -21.64
CA VAL A 145 5.13 1.32 -22.39
C VAL A 145 4.26 1.20 -23.64
N LEU A 146 4.46 0.15 -24.46
CA LEU A 146 3.69 -0.06 -25.68
C LEU A 146 2.19 -0.22 -25.41
N VAL A 147 1.79 -0.98 -24.41
CA VAL A 147 0.37 -1.19 -24.11
C VAL A 147 -0.25 0.07 -23.52
N ASN A 148 0.35 0.65 -22.49
CA ASN A 148 -0.24 1.77 -21.75
C ASN A 148 -0.39 3.04 -22.59
N GLN A 149 0.60 3.39 -23.41
CA GLN A 149 0.51 4.56 -24.26
C GLN A 149 -0.61 4.45 -25.32
N ASN A 150 -0.79 3.26 -25.92
CA ASN A 150 -1.85 3.05 -26.91
C ASN A 150 -3.24 3.01 -26.25
N ARG A 151 -3.38 2.39 -25.07
CA ARG A 151 -4.62 2.41 -24.29
C ARG A 151 -4.99 3.83 -23.87
N SER A 152 -4.06 4.61 -23.36
CA SER A 152 -4.27 6.01 -22.96
C SER A 152 -4.84 6.84 -24.12
N VAL A 153 -4.31 6.70 -25.33
CA VAL A 153 -4.82 7.39 -26.52
C VAL A 153 -6.23 6.91 -26.90
N MET A 154 -6.53 5.61 -26.76
CA MET A 154 -7.87 5.08 -27.08
C MET A 154 -8.96 5.60 -26.15
N TYR A 155 -8.66 5.71 -24.84
CA TYR A 155 -9.63 6.11 -23.82
C TYR A 155 -9.65 7.61 -23.52
N SER A 156 -8.74 8.41 -24.09
CA SER A 156 -8.80 9.87 -23.96
C SER A 156 -10.12 10.41 -24.53
N LYS A 157 -10.95 11.05 -23.67
CA LYS A 157 -12.18 11.73 -24.07
C LYS A 157 -11.81 12.89 -25.00
N SER A 158 -12.52 13.00 -26.12
CA SER A 158 -12.39 14.11 -27.08
C SER A 158 -13.20 15.33 -26.60
N ASP A 159 -13.06 15.76 -25.36
CA ASP A 159 -13.70 16.96 -24.87
C ASP A 159 -12.70 18.12 -24.89
N GLY A 160 -12.93 19.06 -25.79
CA GLY A 160 -12.27 20.35 -25.84
C GLY A 160 -12.74 21.27 -24.72
N SER A 161 -12.43 20.94 -23.47
CA SER A 161 -12.56 21.84 -22.34
C SER A 161 -11.24 21.92 -21.58
N VAL A 162 -10.64 23.08 -21.64
CA VAL A 162 -9.51 23.53 -20.84
C VAL A 162 -9.99 23.56 -19.39
N SER A 163 -9.65 22.57 -18.59
CA SER A 163 -9.83 22.64 -17.14
C SER A 163 -8.49 22.90 -16.47
N ASN A 164 -8.38 24.10 -15.88
CA ASN A 164 -7.38 24.43 -14.88
C ASN A 164 -7.54 23.51 -13.67
N GLY A 165 -6.56 22.68 -13.40
CA GLY A 165 -6.50 21.85 -12.20
C GLY A 165 -5.07 21.44 -11.91
N ASN A 166 -4.51 21.99 -10.83
CA ASN A 166 -3.20 21.65 -10.29
C ASN A 166 -3.13 20.18 -9.93
N THR A 167 -2.48 19.35 -10.73
CA THR A 167 -2.01 18.03 -10.36
C THR A 167 -0.51 17.97 -10.55
N VAL A 168 0.15 17.30 -9.58
CA VAL A 168 1.58 17.10 -9.44
C VAL A 168 2.23 16.78 -10.79
N LYS A 169 3.17 17.63 -11.20
CA LYS A 169 3.97 17.46 -12.42
C LYS A 169 5.01 16.39 -12.20
N ASP A 170 4.74 15.19 -12.69
CA ASP A 170 5.79 14.22 -12.96
C ASP A 170 6.65 14.69 -14.14
N SER A 171 7.95 14.50 -14.03
CA SER A 171 9.02 14.98 -14.91
C SER A 171 9.02 14.44 -16.36
N VAL A 172 7.89 13.91 -16.84
CA VAL A 172 7.67 13.41 -18.21
C VAL A 172 7.11 14.49 -19.15
N SER A 173 6.85 15.70 -18.65
CA SER A 173 6.09 16.75 -19.36
C SER A 173 6.84 17.51 -20.46
N GLU A 174 8.14 17.27 -20.67
CA GLU A 174 8.91 18.00 -21.71
C GLU A 174 8.91 17.31 -23.09
N CYS A 175 8.38 16.09 -23.25
CA CYS A 175 8.28 15.40 -24.54
C CYS A 175 6.95 15.61 -25.28
N GLN A 176 6.15 16.60 -24.92
CA GLN A 176 4.79 16.82 -25.46
C GLN A 176 4.72 17.32 -26.91
N ASN A 177 5.82 17.51 -27.61
CA ASN A 177 5.82 18.01 -28.99
C ASN A 177 5.81 16.92 -30.08
N VAL A 178 5.80 15.63 -29.73
CA VAL A 178 5.54 14.57 -30.70
C VAL A 178 4.03 14.36 -30.74
N ALA A 179 3.42 14.58 -31.90
CA ALA A 179 1.98 14.41 -32.09
C ALA A 179 1.56 13.01 -31.59
N PRO A 180 0.62 12.91 -30.63
CA PRO A 180 0.18 11.63 -30.13
C PRO A 180 -0.43 10.82 -31.29
N TYR A 181 -0.38 9.49 -31.18
CA TYR A 181 -1.05 8.61 -32.12
C TYR A 181 -2.52 9.05 -32.33
N SER A 182 -3.03 8.93 -33.55
CA SER A 182 -4.47 8.96 -33.76
C SER A 182 -5.10 7.73 -33.05
N LYS A 183 -6.36 7.86 -32.60
CA LYS A 183 -7.11 6.72 -32.03
C LYS A 183 -7.11 5.51 -32.99
N LYS A 184 -7.18 5.77 -34.29
CA LYS A 184 -7.10 4.73 -35.34
C LYS A 184 -5.74 4.01 -35.34
N THR A 185 -4.64 4.74 -35.17
CA THR A 185 -3.29 4.16 -35.09
C THR A 185 -3.14 3.34 -33.80
N ALA A 186 -3.57 3.89 -32.65
CA ALA A 186 -3.55 3.19 -31.38
C ALA A 186 -4.34 1.87 -31.41
N THR A 187 -5.54 1.88 -32.02
CA THR A 187 -6.36 0.66 -32.19
C THR A 187 -5.64 -0.41 -33.03
N LYS A 188 -4.98 0.01 -34.11
CA LYS A 188 -4.21 -0.94 -34.96
C LYS A 188 -2.99 -1.47 -34.23
N ASN A 189 -2.29 -0.62 -33.46
CA ASN A 189 -1.15 -1.05 -32.66
C ASN A 189 -1.60 -2.05 -31.59
N ILE A 190 -2.68 -1.81 -30.87
CA ILE A 190 -3.22 -2.77 -29.88
C ILE A 190 -3.56 -4.11 -30.55
N LYS A 191 -4.14 -4.11 -31.75
CA LYS A 191 -4.39 -5.38 -32.48
C LYS A 191 -3.10 -6.14 -32.80
N ALA A 192 -2.04 -5.43 -33.21
CA ALA A 192 -0.75 -6.05 -33.47
C ALA A 192 -0.08 -6.58 -32.17
N LEU A 193 -0.21 -5.84 -31.06
CA LEU A 193 0.26 -6.29 -29.75
C LEU A 193 -0.52 -7.52 -29.28
N ALA A 194 -1.85 -7.51 -29.42
CA ALA A 194 -2.72 -8.60 -29.01
C ALA A 194 -2.47 -9.90 -29.79
N SER A 195 -2.12 -9.82 -31.09
CA SER A 195 -1.83 -11.01 -31.88
C SER A 195 -0.59 -11.79 -31.43
N CYS A 196 0.36 -11.12 -30.74
CA CYS A 196 1.57 -11.74 -30.20
C CYS A 196 1.53 -11.92 -28.68
N SER A 197 0.41 -11.56 -28.03
CA SER A 197 0.32 -11.54 -26.56
C SER A 197 0.45 -12.94 -25.94
N SER A 198 -0.10 -13.97 -26.58
CA SER A 198 -0.04 -15.34 -26.08
C SER A 198 1.39 -15.84 -25.91
N GLU A 199 2.21 -15.74 -26.95
CA GLU A 199 3.62 -16.20 -26.92
C GLU A 199 4.46 -15.43 -25.88
N LEU A 200 4.21 -14.13 -25.75
CA LEU A 200 4.89 -13.29 -24.74
C LEU A 200 4.45 -13.62 -23.32
N LEU A 201 3.16 -13.91 -23.11
CA LEU A 201 2.62 -14.32 -21.82
C LEU A 201 3.26 -15.64 -21.36
N HIS A 202 3.37 -16.63 -22.25
CA HIS A 202 4.09 -17.89 -21.98
C HIS A 202 5.53 -17.62 -21.53
N ALA A 203 6.30 -16.88 -22.33
CA ALA A 203 7.70 -16.63 -22.04
C ALA A 203 7.91 -15.84 -20.73
N LEU A 204 7.01 -14.92 -20.38
CA LEU A 204 7.06 -14.16 -19.11
C LEU A 204 6.65 -15.00 -17.93
N ALA A 205 5.63 -15.86 -18.08
CA ALA A 205 5.18 -16.78 -17.05
C ALA A 205 6.26 -17.80 -16.68
N ASP A 206 6.92 -18.41 -17.67
CA ASP A 206 8.06 -19.32 -17.47
C ASP A 206 9.16 -18.65 -16.61
N ILE A 207 9.52 -17.39 -16.95
CA ILE A 207 10.55 -16.65 -16.20
C ILE A 207 10.07 -16.32 -14.79
N PHE A 208 8.79 -16.00 -14.62
CA PHE A 208 8.22 -15.70 -13.32
C PHE A 208 8.25 -16.94 -12.42
N ILE A 209 7.86 -18.10 -12.94
CA ILE A 209 7.87 -19.38 -12.22
C ILE A 209 9.30 -19.79 -11.86
N ASP A 210 10.24 -19.70 -12.80
CA ASP A 210 11.64 -20.09 -12.62
C ASP A 210 12.46 -19.18 -11.69
N SER A 211 11.97 -17.96 -11.38
CA SER A 211 12.70 -17.02 -10.56
C SER A 211 12.73 -17.43 -9.07
N GLN A 212 13.88 -17.97 -8.63
CA GLN A 212 14.09 -18.50 -7.28
C GLN A 212 14.34 -17.44 -6.20
N SER A 213 14.79 -16.24 -6.58
CA SER A 213 15.23 -15.20 -5.63
C SER A 213 14.39 -13.93 -5.71
N GLY A 214 13.16 -13.99 -5.18
CA GLY A 214 12.25 -12.83 -5.17
C GLY A 214 11.53 -12.63 -6.50
N LYS A 215 10.23 -12.59 -6.47
CA LYS A 215 9.37 -12.44 -7.64
C LYS A 215 9.45 -11.00 -8.18
N PRO A 216 9.97 -10.76 -9.39
CA PRO A 216 10.14 -9.40 -9.90
C PRO A 216 8.78 -8.78 -10.25
N SER A 217 8.41 -7.69 -9.56
CA SER A 217 7.13 -6.99 -9.78
C SER A 217 6.95 -6.55 -11.24
N TYR A 218 8.03 -6.14 -11.91
CA TYR A 218 7.97 -5.71 -13.31
C TYR A 218 7.50 -6.80 -14.28
N ILE A 219 7.72 -8.09 -13.97
CA ILE A 219 7.19 -9.20 -14.77
C ILE A 219 5.68 -9.33 -14.58
N LYS A 220 5.19 -9.27 -13.33
CA LYS A 220 3.74 -9.27 -13.03
C LYS A 220 3.01 -8.13 -13.74
N ASP A 221 3.57 -6.92 -13.69
CA ASP A 221 2.99 -5.75 -14.33
C ASP A 221 2.94 -5.91 -15.87
N ALA A 222 3.97 -6.52 -16.47
CA ALA A 222 3.98 -6.80 -17.90
C ALA A 222 2.96 -7.88 -18.29
N ILE A 223 2.81 -8.93 -17.49
CA ILE A 223 1.78 -9.96 -17.67
C ILE A 223 0.38 -9.35 -17.59
N ALA A 224 0.10 -8.53 -16.56
CA ALA A 224 -1.17 -7.86 -16.41
C ALA A 224 -1.48 -6.92 -17.59
N CYS A 225 -0.48 -6.17 -18.08
CA CYS A 225 -0.63 -5.32 -19.27
C CYS A 225 -0.99 -6.12 -20.52
N LEU A 226 -0.29 -7.22 -20.79
CA LEU A 226 -0.56 -8.07 -21.95
C LEU A 226 -1.91 -8.77 -21.85
N ALA A 227 -2.26 -9.29 -20.68
CA ALA A 227 -3.56 -9.90 -20.40
C ALA A 227 -4.70 -8.92 -20.70
N SER A 228 -4.54 -7.64 -20.35
CA SER A 228 -5.56 -6.60 -20.56
C SER A 228 -5.89 -6.28 -22.03
N ILE A 229 -5.05 -6.69 -22.97
CA ILE A 229 -5.25 -6.48 -24.41
C ILE A 229 -5.45 -7.78 -25.20
N SER A 230 -5.36 -8.93 -24.53
CA SER A 230 -5.52 -10.24 -25.17
C SER A 230 -7.00 -10.45 -25.54
N ASN A 231 -7.35 -10.18 -26.81
CA ASN A 231 -8.68 -10.37 -27.37
C ASN A 231 -8.95 -11.82 -27.81
N SER A 232 -7.90 -12.61 -27.92
CA SER A 232 -7.99 -14.00 -28.30
C SER A 232 -8.54 -14.77 -27.10
N SER A 233 -9.52 -15.64 -27.35
CA SER A 233 -9.92 -16.62 -26.34
C SER A 233 -8.67 -17.21 -25.71
N PRO A 234 -8.43 -17.04 -24.43
CA PRO A 234 -7.38 -17.76 -23.76
C PRO A 234 -7.80 -19.22 -23.58
N LYS A 235 -8.59 -19.77 -24.55
CA LYS A 235 -9.09 -21.14 -24.50
C LYS A 235 -8.01 -22.19 -24.32
N ASN A 236 -6.75 -21.82 -24.56
CA ASN A 236 -5.69 -22.83 -24.52
C ASN A 236 -4.58 -22.51 -23.52
N TYR A 237 -4.47 -21.26 -23.01
CA TYR A 237 -3.28 -20.92 -22.23
C TYR A 237 -3.54 -20.68 -20.73
N GLY A 238 -4.53 -19.87 -20.39
CA GLY A 238 -4.91 -19.70 -18.98
C GLY A 238 -5.46 -21.01 -18.41
N ASP A 239 -6.27 -21.72 -19.21
CA ASP A 239 -6.86 -23.00 -18.85
C ASP A 239 -5.75 -24.08 -18.75
N GLU A 240 -4.86 -24.21 -19.72
CA GLU A 240 -3.76 -25.18 -19.69
C GLU A 240 -2.78 -24.94 -18.50
N LEU A 241 -2.35 -23.69 -18.27
CA LEU A 241 -1.46 -23.37 -17.15
C LEU A 241 -2.09 -23.64 -15.79
N VAL A 242 -3.36 -23.28 -15.61
CA VAL A 242 -4.04 -23.45 -14.31
C VAL A 242 -4.54 -24.88 -14.15
N GLU A 243 -5.05 -25.53 -15.19
CA GLU A 243 -5.49 -26.94 -15.15
C GLU A 243 -4.34 -27.92 -14.95
N GLU A 244 -3.27 -27.80 -15.70
CA GLU A 244 -2.10 -28.69 -15.61
C GLU A 244 -1.42 -28.55 -14.24
N GLU A 245 -1.34 -27.34 -13.70
CA GLU A 245 -0.77 -27.05 -12.40
C GLU A 245 -1.73 -27.39 -11.23
N VAL A 246 -3.03 -27.19 -11.35
CA VAL A 246 -4.01 -27.64 -10.36
C VAL A 246 -4.02 -29.15 -10.22
N HIS A 247 -3.88 -29.92 -11.32
CA HIS A 247 -3.73 -31.36 -11.26
C HIS A 247 -2.37 -31.79 -10.66
N SER A 248 -1.30 -31.06 -10.89
CA SER A 248 0.03 -31.35 -10.34
C SER A 248 0.21 -30.97 -8.86
N LEU A 249 -0.61 -30.04 -8.35
CA LEU A 249 -0.56 -29.53 -6.95
C LEU A 249 -1.08 -30.52 -5.88
N ASN A 250 -1.66 -31.64 -6.27
CA ASN A 250 -2.08 -32.71 -5.36
C ASN A 250 -0.92 -33.48 -4.72
N VAL A 251 0.36 -33.11 -5.01
CA VAL A 251 1.55 -33.74 -4.48
C VAL A 251 2.15 -32.89 -3.36
N GLN A 252 2.29 -33.49 -2.19
CA GLN A 252 2.90 -32.88 -0.98
C GLN A 252 4.26 -32.24 -1.25
N GLY A 253 4.43 -30.97 -0.82
CA GLY A 253 5.72 -30.32 -0.68
C GLY A 253 5.94 -29.00 -1.44
N LYS A 254 4.89 -28.29 -1.89
CA LYS A 254 5.04 -27.14 -2.78
C LYS A 254 4.29 -25.86 -2.35
N ASP A 255 4.35 -25.47 -1.08
CA ASP A 255 3.63 -24.27 -0.59
C ASP A 255 4.13 -22.97 -1.26
N VAL A 256 5.43 -22.90 -1.56
CA VAL A 256 6.01 -21.77 -2.32
C VAL A 256 5.45 -21.72 -3.74
N HIS A 257 5.20 -22.87 -4.35
CA HIS A 257 4.65 -22.94 -5.70
C HIS A 257 3.20 -22.46 -5.76
N ARG A 258 2.37 -22.79 -4.75
CA ARG A 258 0.99 -22.27 -4.64
C ARG A 258 0.91 -20.76 -4.58
N CYS A 259 1.79 -20.11 -3.80
CA CYS A 259 1.89 -18.65 -3.76
C CYS A 259 2.25 -18.05 -5.12
N VAL A 260 3.21 -18.67 -5.82
CA VAL A 260 3.65 -18.22 -7.16
C VAL A 260 2.51 -18.32 -8.17
N MET A 261 1.77 -19.42 -8.14
CA MET A 261 0.62 -19.63 -9.04
C MET A 261 -0.51 -18.64 -8.76
N LEU A 262 -0.81 -18.35 -7.49
CA LEU A 262 -1.80 -17.32 -7.13
C LEU A 262 -1.36 -15.92 -7.57
N GLU A 263 -0.09 -15.57 -7.43
CA GLU A 263 0.45 -14.29 -7.92
C GLU A 263 0.34 -14.17 -9.45
N LEU A 264 0.63 -15.25 -10.18
CA LEU A 264 0.46 -15.31 -11.62
C LEU A 264 -1.01 -15.19 -12.01
N ALA A 265 -1.88 -15.98 -11.40
CA ALA A 265 -3.33 -15.95 -11.59
C ALA A 265 -3.90 -14.55 -11.33
N SER A 266 -3.49 -13.91 -10.22
CA SER A 266 -3.85 -12.51 -9.89
C SER A 266 -3.47 -11.54 -11.01
N SER A 267 -2.35 -11.75 -11.69
CA SER A 267 -1.90 -10.90 -12.80
C SER A 267 -2.74 -11.09 -14.06
N LEU A 268 -3.29 -12.28 -14.27
CA LEU A 268 -4.15 -12.61 -15.42
C LEU A 268 -5.60 -12.11 -15.26
N VAL A 269 -6.08 -11.86 -14.05
CA VAL A 269 -7.48 -11.48 -13.75
C VAL A 269 -7.99 -10.33 -14.63
N VAL A 270 -7.17 -9.30 -14.87
CA VAL A 270 -7.59 -8.08 -15.60
C VAL A 270 -8.12 -8.37 -17.01
N GLY A 271 -7.57 -9.38 -17.69
CA GLY A 271 -7.96 -9.76 -19.06
C GLY A 271 -8.74 -11.07 -19.14
N ALA A 272 -9.05 -11.70 -17.99
CA ALA A 272 -9.67 -13.01 -17.94
C ALA A 272 -11.14 -12.98 -18.36
N LYS A 273 -11.58 -14.03 -19.04
CA LYS A 273 -12.99 -14.31 -19.31
C LYS A 273 -13.63 -15.09 -18.15
N ALA A 274 -14.96 -15.22 -18.18
CA ALA A 274 -15.72 -15.86 -17.11
C ALA A 274 -15.18 -17.27 -16.77
N ASP A 275 -14.90 -18.10 -17.76
CA ASP A 275 -14.41 -19.47 -17.57
C ASP A 275 -13.07 -19.49 -16.78
N LEU A 276 -12.12 -18.60 -17.16
CA LEU A 276 -10.84 -18.47 -16.46
C LEU A 276 -11.00 -17.88 -15.06
N ILE A 277 -11.93 -16.94 -14.87
CA ILE A 277 -12.23 -16.39 -13.53
C ILE A 277 -12.79 -17.47 -12.62
N ASP A 278 -13.69 -18.31 -13.13
CA ASP A 278 -14.25 -19.44 -12.37
C ASP A 278 -13.17 -20.46 -12.00
N LEU A 279 -12.23 -20.73 -12.91
CA LEU A 279 -11.09 -21.61 -12.64
C LEU A 279 -10.17 -21.03 -11.56
N ILE A 280 -9.79 -19.75 -11.68
CA ILE A 280 -8.97 -19.04 -10.67
C ILE A 280 -9.69 -19.03 -9.31
N TYR A 281 -10.99 -18.79 -9.29
CA TYR A 281 -11.79 -18.80 -8.08
C TYR A 281 -11.83 -20.19 -7.42
N ASN A 282 -12.05 -21.25 -8.20
CA ASN A 282 -12.00 -22.62 -7.68
C ASN A 282 -10.64 -22.94 -7.04
N PHE A 283 -9.55 -22.45 -7.63
CA PHE A 283 -8.22 -22.60 -7.04
C PHE A 283 -8.08 -21.80 -5.73
N VAL A 284 -8.61 -20.58 -5.65
CA VAL A 284 -8.68 -19.81 -4.40
C VAL A 284 -9.48 -20.55 -3.32
N VAL A 285 -10.62 -21.11 -3.66
CA VAL A 285 -11.45 -21.92 -2.74
C VAL A 285 -10.68 -23.12 -2.22
N PHE A 286 -9.98 -23.85 -3.11
CA PHE A 286 -9.13 -24.98 -2.73
C PHE A 286 -8.05 -24.57 -1.72
N ILE A 287 -7.40 -23.42 -1.92
CA ILE A 287 -6.39 -22.88 -0.97
C ILE A 287 -7.02 -22.56 0.40
N PHE A 288 -8.23 -21.98 0.44
CA PHE A 288 -8.92 -21.69 1.71
C PHE A 288 -9.41 -22.94 2.44
N GLN A 289 -9.64 -24.02 1.73
CA GLN A 289 -10.00 -25.32 2.32
C GLN A 289 -8.81 -26.13 2.82
N ALA A 290 -7.60 -25.80 2.34
CA ALA A 290 -6.37 -26.43 2.79
C ALA A 290 -6.08 -26.13 4.26
N THR A 291 -5.41 -27.04 4.94
CA THR A 291 -5.02 -26.87 6.36
C THR A 291 -3.89 -25.86 6.54
N ASP A 292 -3.11 -25.65 5.49
CA ASP A 292 -1.99 -24.71 5.47
C ASP A 292 -2.48 -23.30 5.12
N VAL A 293 -2.08 -22.32 5.94
CA VAL A 293 -2.47 -20.90 5.79
C VAL A 293 -1.43 -20.04 5.10
N THR A 294 -0.31 -20.61 4.64
CA THR A 294 0.81 -19.85 4.05
C THR A 294 0.41 -19.11 2.79
N ALA A 295 -0.43 -19.67 1.95
CA ALA A 295 -0.91 -19.06 0.70
C ALA A 295 -2.16 -18.19 0.87
N HIS A 296 -2.72 -18.05 2.08
CA HIS A 296 -3.96 -17.28 2.29
C HIS A 296 -3.80 -15.78 1.96
N CYS A 297 -2.61 -15.22 2.15
CA CYS A 297 -2.33 -13.83 1.79
C CYS A 297 -2.59 -13.58 0.30
N GLU A 298 -2.01 -14.44 -0.55
CA GLU A 298 -2.12 -14.36 -2.00
C GLU A 298 -3.52 -14.76 -2.49
N ALA A 299 -4.17 -15.70 -1.81
CA ALA A 299 -5.55 -16.09 -2.11
C ALA A 299 -6.53 -14.92 -1.87
N TYR A 300 -6.44 -14.21 -0.74
CA TYR A 300 -7.22 -12.99 -0.50
C TYR A 300 -6.89 -11.88 -1.50
N HIS A 301 -5.61 -11.72 -1.85
CA HIS A 301 -5.20 -10.73 -2.84
C HIS A 301 -5.81 -11.04 -4.21
N THR A 302 -5.72 -12.28 -4.67
CA THR A 302 -6.30 -12.73 -5.95
C THR A 302 -7.82 -12.55 -5.95
N LEU A 303 -8.50 -12.96 -4.87
CA LEU A 303 -9.94 -12.78 -4.73
C LEU A 303 -10.35 -11.29 -4.76
N SER A 304 -9.62 -10.43 -4.04
CA SER A 304 -9.90 -8.99 -4.06
C SER A 304 -9.77 -8.39 -5.48
N ARG A 305 -8.82 -8.88 -6.28
CA ARG A 305 -8.66 -8.47 -7.68
C ARG A 305 -9.82 -8.95 -8.56
N ILE A 306 -10.27 -10.19 -8.39
CA ILE A 306 -11.46 -10.70 -9.11
C ILE A 306 -12.66 -9.79 -8.82
N LEU A 307 -12.91 -9.47 -7.56
CA LEU A 307 -14.03 -8.64 -7.14
C LEU A 307 -13.94 -7.20 -7.67
N GLN A 308 -12.72 -6.64 -7.81
CA GLN A 308 -12.50 -5.29 -8.32
C GLN A 308 -12.70 -5.19 -9.84
N GLU A 309 -12.19 -6.17 -10.59
CA GLU A 309 -12.16 -6.11 -12.06
C GLU A 309 -13.46 -6.68 -12.67
N HIS A 310 -14.15 -7.55 -11.97
CA HIS A 310 -15.33 -8.28 -12.45
C HIS A 310 -16.54 -8.12 -11.53
N SER A 311 -17.22 -6.97 -11.61
CA SER A 311 -18.40 -6.67 -10.78
C SER A 311 -19.52 -7.69 -10.92
N TRP A 312 -19.70 -8.30 -12.11
CA TRP A 312 -20.66 -9.38 -12.34
C TRP A 312 -20.42 -10.59 -11.44
N PHE A 313 -19.16 -10.89 -11.12
CA PHE A 313 -18.77 -12.02 -10.29
C PHE A 313 -19.25 -11.84 -8.84
N CYS A 314 -19.11 -10.61 -8.32
CA CYS A 314 -19.61 -10.24 -7.00
C CYS A 314 -21.14 -10.50 -6.91
N SER A 315 -21.90 -9.99 -7.88
CA SER A 315 -23.37 -10.14 -7.89
C SER A 315 -23.83 -11.59 -8.06
N SER A 316 -23.13 -12.39 -8.89
CA SER A 316 -23.55 -13.77 -9.17
C SER A 316 -23.25 -14.75 -8.03
N ARG A 317 -22.20 -14.52 -7.23
CA ARG A 317 -21.72 -15.44 -6.18
C ARG A 317 -21.67 -14.82 -4.79
N PHE A 318 -22.42 -13.76 -4.55
CA PHE A 318 -22.35 -12.95 -3.32
C PHE A 318 -22.46 -13.78 -2.05
N VAL A 319 -23.46 -14.65 -1.96
CA VAL A 319 -23.71 -15.50 -0.77
C VAL A 319 -22.56 -16.48 -0.54
N GLU A 320 -22.11 -17.14 -1.60
CA GLU A 320 -21.01 -18.10 -1.59
C GLU A 320 -19.69 -17.43 -1.11
N LEU A 321 -19.39 -16.25 -1.64
CA LEU A 321 -18.20 -15.46 -1.28
C LEU A 321 -18.17 -15.10 0.20
N ILE A 322 -19.29 -14.66 0.76
CA ILE A 322 -19.36 -14.27 2.16
C ILE A 322 -19.28 -15.49 3.07
N ASP A 323 -19.98 -16.58 2.74
CA ASP A 323 -19.92 -17.81 3.52
C ASP A 323 -18.49 -18.39 3.51
N LEU A 324 -17.80 -18.35 2.36
CA LEU A 324 -16.39 -18.72 2.24
C LEU A 324 -15.51 -17.86 3.15
N LEU A 325 -15.64 -16.53 3.07
CA LEU A 325 -14.82 -15.61 3.82
C LEU A 325 -15.11 -15.65 5.33
N LEU A 326 -16.38 -15.65 5.75
CA LEU A 326 -16.76 -15.72 7.16
C LEU A 326 -16.48 -17.12 7.76
N GLY A 327 -16.38 -18.16 6.94
CA GLY A 327 -15.95 -19.50 7.34
C GLY A 327 -14.47 -19.54 7.75
N GLN A 328 -13.64 -18.66 7.23
CA GLN A 328 -12.23 -18.58 7.56
C GLN A 328 -11.98 -17.86 8.89
N LYS A 329 -10.95 -18.29 9.61
CA LYS A 329 -10.48 -17.58 10.81
C LYS A 329 -9.88 -16.23 10.43
N SER A 330 -10.09 -15.21 11.28
CA SER A 330 -9.43 -13.92 11.10
C SER A 330 -7.90 -14.09 11.15
N PRO A 331 -7.16 -13.57 10.16
CA PRO A 331 -5.72 -13.75 10.07
C PRO A 331 -4.97 -13.09 11.22
N ALA A 332 -3.89 -13.73 11.67
CA ALA A 332 -2.97 -13.13 12.63
C ALA A 332 -1.97 -12.18 11.97
N ASP A 333 -1.61 -12.45 10.72
CA ASP A 333 -0.72 -11.59 9.93
C ASP A 333 -1.46 -10.36 9.40
N VAL A 334 -0.77 -9.19 9.44
CA VAL A 334 -1.36 -7.90 9.07
C VAL A 334 -1.53 -7.74 7.55
N ALA A 335 -0.60 -8.31 6.76
CA ALA A 335 -0.70 -8.26 5.30
C ALA A 335 -1.89 -9.09 4.82
N THR A 336 -2.05 -10.29 5.33
CA THR A 336 -3.19 -11.16 5.06
C THR A 336 -4.50 -10.54 5.51
N LEU A 337 -4.53 -9.89 6.68
CA LEU A 337 -5.70 -9.17 7.19
C LEU A 337 -6.10 -8.01 6.26
N LYS A 338 -5.11 -7.27 5.73
CA LYS A 338 -5.35 -6.18 4.77
C LYS A 338 -6.01 -6.70 3.49
N ASN A 339 -5.51 -7.79 2.93
CA ASN A 339 -6.07 -8.38 1.72
C ASN A 339 -7.48 -8.95 1.96
N ARG A 340 -7.72 -9.58 3.12
CA ARG A 340 -9.06 -10.01 3.53
C ARG A 340 -10.05 -8.83 3.62
N PHE A 341 -9.62 -7.73 4.22
CA PHE A 341 -10.45 -6.53 4.36
C PHE A 341 -10.65 -5.79 3.04
N ALA A 342 -9.75 -5.95 2.08
CA ALA A 342 -9.99 -5.49 0.71
C ALA A 342 -11.18 -6.23 0.06
N CYS A 343 -11.31 -7.54 0.29
CA CYS A 343 -12.51 -8.28 -0.14
C CYS A 343 -13.77 -7.79 0.61
N PHE A 344 -13.70 -7.60 1.93
CA PHE A 344 -14.81 -7.09 2.73
C PHE A 344 -15.28 -5.72 2.28
N HIS A 345 -14.36 -4.81 1.95
CA HIS A 345 -14.69 -3.49 1.43
C HIS A 345 -15.64 -3.58 0.23
N ILE A 346 -15.29 -4.37 -0.79
CA ILE A 346 -16.07 -4.49 -2.02
C ILE A 346 -17.44 -5.14 -1.73
N LEU A 347 -17.46 -6.20 -0.95
CA LEU A 347 -18.69 -6.93 -0.62
C LEU A 347 -19.64 -6.12 0.25
N ILE A 348 -19.12 -5.33 1.20
CA ILE A 348 -19.95 -4.45 2.06
C ILE A 348 -20.56 -3.33 1.21
N VAL A 349 -19.77 -2.69 0.35
CA VAL A 349 -20.28 -1.65 -0.55
C VAL A 349 -21.37 -2.22 -1.44
N HIS A 350 -21.13 -3.36 -2.07
CA HIS A 350 -22.12 -4.04 -2.90
C HIS A 350 -23.42 -4.34 -2.14
N ALA A 351 -23.33 -4.93 -0.94
CA ALA A 351 -24.49 -5.26 -0.12
C ALA A 351 -25.32 -4.01 0.26
N LEU A 352 -24.64 -2.90 0.61
CA LEU A 352 -25.31 -1.68 0.99
C LEU A 352 -25.97 -0.96 -0.19
N GLU A 353 -25.46 -1.15 -1.40
CA GLU A 353 -26.06 -0.60 -2.62
C GLU A 353 -27.27 -1.40 -3.08
N MET A 354 -27.25 -2.73 -2.96
CA MET A 354 -28.36 -3.63 -3.39
C MET A 354 -29.59 -3.57 -2.49
N ASN A 355 -29.44 -3.18 -1.20
CA ASN A 355 -30.52 -2.95 -0.24
C ASN A 355 -31.45 -4.16 0.02
N SER A 356 -30.94 -5.36 -0.06
CA SER A 356 -31.66 -6.59 0.33
C SER A 356 -31.45 -6.86 1.82
N GLU A 357 -32.47 -7.39 2.51
CA GLU A 357 -32.39 -7.68 3.96
C GLU A 357 -31.35 -8.77 4.26
N GLU A 358 -31.24 -9.77 3.41
CA GLU A 358 -30.24 -10.83 3.55
C GLU A 358 -28.81 -10.29 3.37
N GLU A 359 -28.57 -9.49 2.35
CA GLU A 359 -27.26 -8.88 2.06
C GLU A 359 -26.85 -7.91 3.15
N ASN A 360 -27.79 -7.09 3.66
CA ASN A 360 -27.56 -6.21 4.81
C ASN A 360 -27.17 -6.99 6.07
N THR A 361 -27.78 -8.14 6.32
CA THR A 361 -27.42 -9.02 7.44
C THR A 361 -25.97 -9.54 7.29
N LYS A 362 -25.57 -9.90 6.07
CA LYS A 362 -24.20 -10.36 5.78
C LYS A 362 -23.19 -9.23 5.87
N ALA A 363 -23.51 -8.04 5.38
CA ALA A 363 -22.69 -6.84 5.57
C ALA A 363 -22.48 -6.53 7.06
N PHE A 364 -23.51 -6.67 7.87
CA PHE A 364 -23.42 -6.52 9.33
C PHE A 364 -22.40 -7.49 9.94
N LEU A 365 -22.39 -8.76 9.53
CA LEU A 365 -21.42 -9.74 10.04
C LEU A 365 -19.96 -9.39 9.68
N MET A 366 -19.72 -8.91 8.46
CA MET A 366 -18.38 -8.45 8.03
C MET A 366 -17.94 -7.19 8.80
N LEU A 367 -18.84 -6.22 8.98
CA LEU A 367 -18.56 -5.02 9.79
C LEU A 367 -18.21 -5.37 11.24
N ASN A 368 -18.84 -6.41 11.81
CA ASN A 368 -18.51 -6.86 13.16
C ASN A 368 -17.03 -7.29 13.28
N GLU A 369 -16.46 -7.97 12.28
CA GLU A 369 -15.03 -8.34 12.29
C GLU A 369 -14.15 -7.08 12.24
N ILE A 370 -14.47 -6.10 11.38
CA ILE A 370 -13.75 -4.82 11.30
C ILE A 370 -13.80 -4.07 12.64
N ILE A 371 -14.98 -4.00 13.27
CA ILE A 371 -15.17 -3.36 14.59
C ILE A 371 -14.32 -4.03 15.67
N LEU A 372 -14.23 -5.36 15.66
CA LEU A 372 -13.41 -6.11 16.61
C LEU A 372 -11.91 -5.82 16.43
N ILE A 373 -11.45 -5.70 15.19
CA ILE A 373 -10.05 -5.38 14.87
C ILE A 373 -9.69 -3.94 15.24
N LEU A 374 -10.62 -2.99 15.25
CA LEU A 374 -10.37 -1.64 15.77
C LEU A 374 -9.96 -1.64 17.26
N LYS A 375 -10.21 -2.74 17.97
CA LYS A 375 -9.82 -2.95 19.36
C LYS A 375 -8.65 -3.91 19.55
N ASP A 376 -7.98 -4.32 18.45
CA ASP A 376 -6.80 -5.18 18.52
C ASP A 376 -5.65 -4.50 19.28
N ALA A 377 -4.82 -5.31 19.93
CA ALA A 377 -3.64 -4.82 20.66
C ALA A 377 -2.59 -4.21 19.70
N ARG A 378 -2.48 -4.76 18.48
CA ARG A 378 -1.52 -4.33 17.45
C ARG A 378 -2.02 -3.05 16.77
N GLU A 379 -1.16 -2.07 16.67
CA GLU A 379 -1.47 -0.77 16.04
C GLU A 379 -1.70 -0.92 14.54
N GLU A 380 -0.88 -1.71 13.87
CA GLU A 380 -0.95 -1.95 12.43
C GLU A 380 -2.30 -2.60 12.05
N ALA A 381 -2.78 -3.58 12.83
CA ALA A 381 -4.09 -4.18 12.61
C ALA A 381 -5.25 -3.17 12.79
N ARG A 382 -5.17 -2.32 13.84
CA ARG A 382 -6.16 -1.23 14.01
C ARG A 382 -6.14 -0.26 12.84
N LYS A 383 -4.95 0.06 12.29
CA LYS A 383 -4.82 0.92 11.11
C LYS A 383 -5.48 0.30 9.89
N VAL A 384 -5.30 -0.99 9.64
CA VAL A 384 -5.98 -1.70 8.54
C VAL A 384 -7.52 -1.56 8.66
N ALA A 385 -8.07 -1.79 9.85
CA ALA A 385 -9.52 -1.63 10.08
C ALA A 385 -9.98 -0.17 9.91
N TYR A 386 -9.18 0.79 10.37
CA TYR A 386 -9.42 2.23 10.19
C TYR A 386 -9.46 2.60 8.69
N ASP A 387 -8.43 2.23 7.95
CA ASP A 387 -8.32 2.53 6.51
C ASP A 387 -9.47 1.87 5.74
N THR A 388 -9.85 0.64 6.09
CA THR A 388 -10.97 -0.07 5.44
C THR A 388 -12.30 0.66 5.64
N LEU A 389 -12.60 1.15 6.85
CA LEU A 389 -13.82 1.93 7.09
C LEU A 389 -13.85 3.23 6.29
N LEU A 390 -12.71 3.90 6.15
CA LEU A 390 -12.60 5.09 5.31
C LEU A 390 -12.80 4.77 3.82
N PHE A 391 -12.26 3.64 3.33
CA PHE A 391 -12.50 3.21 1.96
C PHE A 391 -13.96 2.87 1.71
N ILE A 392 -14.63 2.14 2.61
CA ILE A 392 -16.07 1.86 2.51
C ILE A 392 -16.86 3.19 2.47
N SER A 393 -16.60 4.09 3.41
CA SER A 393 -17.25 5.40 3.48
C SER A 393 -17.07 6.22 2.20
N SER A 394 -15.83 6.29 1.68
CA SER A 394 -15.53 7.05 0.46
C SER A 394 -16.15 6.42 -0.79
N SER A 395 -16.18 5.09 -0.89
CA SER A 395 -16.81 4.39 -2.02
C SER A 395 -18.30 4.66 -2.07
N LEU A 396 -18.99 4.58 -0.91
CA LEU A 396 -20.44 4.84 -0.82
C LEU A 396 -20.80 6.31 -1.10
N ARG A 397 -19.95 7.27 -0.74
CA ARG A 397 -20.18 8.69 -1.04
C ARG A 397 -19.87 9.05 -2.50
N ASN A 398 -18.90 8.38 -3.12
CA ASN A 398 -18.47 8.66 -4.50
C ASN A 398 -19.25 7.84 -5.53
N SER A 399 -20.09 6.90 -5.10
CA SER A 399 -20.94 6.12 -6.00
C SER A 399 -21.90 7.05 -6.73
N SER A 400 -21.91 6.96 -8.05
CA SER A 400 -22.78 7.75 -8.92
C SER A 400 -24.23 7.24 -8.97
N CYS A 401 -24.55 6.22 -8.16
CA CYS A 401 -25.91 5.72 -8.02
C CYS A 401 -26.82 6.73 -7.33
N THR A 402 -28.05 6.87 -7.81
CA THR A 402 -29.07 7.75 -7.22
C THR A 402 -29.40 7.42 -5.75
N THR A 403 -29.03 6.23 -5.28
CA THR A 403 -29.21 5.72 -3.93
C THR A 403 -27.97 5.84 -3.03
N SER A 404 -26.92 6.53 -3.47
CA SER A 404 -25.63 6.57 -2.74
C SER A 404 -25.79 7.18 -1.33
N GLY A 405 -26.61 8.20 -1.16
CA GLY A 405 -26.91 8.78 0.15
C GLY A 405 -27.60 7.79 1.11
N GLU A 406 -28.52 6.98 0.60
CA GLU A 406 -29.21 5.97 1.38
C GLU A 406 -28.28 4.81 1.79
N ALA A 407 -27.39 4.37 0.89
CA ALA A 407 -26.40 3.34 1.19
C ALA A 407 -25.44 3.76 2.30
N TYR A 408 -25.02 5.02 2.27
CA TYR A 408 -24.20 5.60 3.34
C TYR A 408 -24.95 5.71 4.67
N GLN A 409 -26.21 6.14 4.66
CA GLN A 409 -27.06 6.16 5.86
C GLN A 409 -27.29 4.76 6.43
N ARG A 410 -27.42 3.73 5.57
CA ARG A 410 -27.49 2.32 6.00
C ARG A 410 -26.21 1.90 6.74
N LEU A 411 -25.01 2.28 6.26
CA LEU A 411 -23.76 2.04 6.98
C LEU A 411 -23.80 2.64 8.40
N ILE A 412 -24.20 3.91 8.52
CA ILE A 412 -24.30 4.58 9.83
C ILE A 412 -25.33 3.88 10.72
N SER A 413 -26.50 3.54 10.19
CA SER A 413 -27.55 2.81 10.92
C SER A 413 -27.07 1.45 11.43
N MET A 414 -26.33 0.68 10.60
CA MET A 414 -25.74 -0.59 11.03
C MET A 414 -24.72 -0.40 12.17
N LEU A 415 -23.84 0.59 12.05
CA LEU A 415 -22.87 0.90 13.10
C LEU A 415 -23.56 1.36 14.40
N THR A 416 -24.63 2.14 14.28
CA THR A 416 -25.46 2.57 15.43
C THR A 416 -26.18 1.37 16.07
N GLY A 417 -26.64 0.41 15.27
CA GLY A 417 -27.24 -0.83 15.76
C GLY A 417 -26.35 -1.63 16.73
N TYR A 418 -25.04 -1.59 16.57
CA TYR A 418 -24.10 -2.23 17.51
C TYR A 418 -24.03 -1.55 18.88
N LEU A 419 -24.49 -0.29 19.03
CA LEU A 419 -24.49 0.42 20.30
C LEU A 419 -25.44 -0.21 21.32
N SER A 420 -26.51 -0.87 20.84
CA SER A 420 -27.48 -1.61 21.66
C SER A 420 -26.99 -3.00 22.08
N GLY A 421 -25.81 -3.41 21.67
CA GLY A 421 -25.25 -4.73 21.92
C GLY A 421 -24.96 -4.97 23.40
N SER A 422 -25.06 -6.24 23.83
CA SER A 422 -24.78 -6.63 25.22
C SER A 422 -23.30 -6.74 25.55
N SER A 423 -22.41 -6.79 24.53
CA SER A 423 -20.96 -6.87 24.71
C SER A 423 -20.32 -5.50 24.75
N PRO A 424 -19.74 -5.09 25.90
CA PRO A 424 -19.03 -3.81 26.01
C PRO A 424 -17.86 -3.67 25.01
N TYR A 425 -17.25 -4.78 24.64
CA TYR A 425 -16.16 -4.80 23.68
C TYR A 425 -16.66 -4.39 22.28
N ILE A 426 -17.76 -4.98 21.82
CA ILE A 426 -18.36 -4.66 20.53
C ILE A 426 -18.90 -3.22 20.54
N THR A 427 -19.65 -2.82 21.58
CA THR A 427 -20.17 -1.45 21.72
C THR A 427 -19.03 -0.43 21.66
N SER A 428 -17.94 -0.65 22.42
CA SER A 428 -16.79 0.27 22.40
C SER A 428 -16.07 0.29 21.06
N GLY A 429 -16.09 -0.83 20.31
CA GLY A 429 -15.58 -0.93 18.95
C GLY A 429 -16.44 -0.13 17.96
N ALA A 430 -17.77 -0.24 18.05
CA ALA A 430 -18.71 0.53 17.24
C ALA A 430 -18.57 2.04 17.47
N VAL A 431 -18.44 2.48 18.74
CA VAL A 431 -18.13 3.89 19.06
C VAL A 431 -16.81 4.32 18.43
N SER A 432 -15.80 3.45 18.39
CA SER A 432 -14.52 3.75 17.72
C SER A 432 -14.70 3.86 16.21
N ALA A 433 -15.50 3.00 15.58
CA ALA A 433 -15.82 3.06 14.14
C ALA A 433 -16.56 4.36 13.79
N LEU A 434 -17.58 4.73 14.56
CA LEU A 434 -18.28 6.01 14.36
C LEU A 434 -17.35 7.21 14.60
N SER A 435 -16.40 7.11 15.54
CA SER A 435 -15.37 8.15 15.72
C SER A 435 -14.46 8.33 14.51
N VAL A 436 -14.15 7.24 13.80
CA VAL A 436 -13.38 7.27 12.55
C VAL A 436 -14.14 8.02 11.46
N LEU A 437 -15.41 7.70 11.28
CA LEU A 437 -16.25 8.35 10.27
C LEU A 437 -16.44 9.83 10.56
N VAL A 438 -16.80 10.20 11.82
CA VAL A 438 -16.96 11.61 12.24
C VAL A 438 -15.64 12.39 12.18
N HIS A 439 -14.50 11.76 12.38
CA HIS A 439 -13.21 12.41 12.21
C HIS A 439 -12.93 12.80 10.75
N ASN A 440 -13.32 11.95 9.83
CA ASN A 440 -13.20 12.19 8.39
C ASN A 440 -14.26 13.16 7.86
N ASP A 441 -15.47 13.03 8.39
CA ASP A 441 -16.64 13.80 7.97
C ASP A 441 -17.52 14.10 9.18
N ALA A 442 -17.43 15.33 9.69
CA ALA A 442 -18.18 15.74 10.86
C ALA A 442 -19.67 16.08 10.57
N GLU A 443 -20.02 16.28 9.30
CA GLU A 443 -21.39 16.61 8.88
C GLU A 443 -22.37 15.47 9.15
N ILE A 444 -21.88 14.22 9.25
CA ILE A 444 -22.67 13.06 9.68
C ILE A 444 -23.47 13.33 10.96
N CYS A 445 -22.87 14.08 11.91
CA CYS A 445 -23.55 14.41 13.18
C CYS A 445 -24.72 15.38 13.01
N LEU A 446 -24.80 16.08 11.89
CA LEU A 446 -25.89 16.98 11.55
C LEU A 446 -26.92 16.27 10.67
N GLU A 447 -26.47 15.36 9.80
CA GLU A 447 -27.32 14.54 8.92
C GLU A 447 -28.12 13.48 9.71
N VAL A 448 -27.58 12.97 10.83
CA VAL A 448 -28.20 11.95 11.68
C VAL A 448 -28.42 12.49 13.10
N PRO A 449 -29.56 13.14 13.38
CA PRO A 449 -29.80 13.86 14.62
C PRO A 449 -29.67 13.01 15.89
N ASP A 450 -30.05 11.74 15.84
CA ASP A 450 -30.04 10.82 17.00
C ASP A 450 -28.65 10.22 17.27
N LEU A 451 -27.65 10.43 16.39
CA LEU A 451 -26.33 9.83 16.53
C LEU A 451 -25.61 10.33 17.79
N VAL A 452 -25.51 11.64 17.96
CA VAL A 452 -24.79 12.24 19.08
C VAL A 452 -25.49 11.95 20.43
N PRO A 453 -26.81 12.15 20.57
CA PRO A 453 -27.54 11.76 21.78
C PRO A 453 -27.38 10.28 22.15
N SER A 454 -27.51 9.38 21.17
CA SER A 454 -27.36 7.94 21.38
C SER A 454 -25.97 7.58 21.91
N LEU A 455 -24.91 8.20 21.36
CA LEU A 455 -23.55 7.98 21.83
C LEU A 455 -23.28 8.57 23.21
N LEU A 456 -23.81 9.77 23.52
CA LEU A 456 -23.66 10.39 24.83
C LEU A 456 -24.41 9.63 25.94
N SER A 457 -25.57 9.03 25.63
CA SER A 457 -26.31 8.19 26.57
C SER A 457 -25.48 7.00 27.09
N LEU A 458 -24.54 6.49 26.30
CA LEU A 458 -23.61 5.43 26.69
C LEU A 458 -22.62 5.86 27.80
N LEU A 459 -22.48 7.13 28.11
CA LEU A 459 -21.71 7.58 29.28
C LEU A 459 -22.31 7.12 30.61
N GLN A 460 -23.58 6.68 30.63
CA GLN A 460 -24.24 6.06 31.79
C GLN A 460 -23.95 4.55 31.88
N ASN A 461 -23.20 3.97 30.92
CA ASN A 461 -22.88 2.55 30.94
C ASN A 461 -21.95 2.20 32.12
N LYS A 462 -22.07 0.96 32.61
CA LYS A 462 -21.20 0.45 33.70
C LYS A 462 -19.82 0.04 33.21
N ALA A 463 -19.67 -0.23 31.93
CA ALA A 463 -18.41 -0.71 31.33
C ALA A 463 -17.45 0.46 31.00
N LEU A 464 -16.30 0.44 31.65
CA LEU A 464 -15.30 1.49 31.51
C LEU A 464 -14.74 1.61 30.10
N GLU A 465 -14.70 0.52 29.35
CA GLU A 465 -14.23 0.51 27.95
C GLU A 465 -15.15 1.32 27.05
N VAL A 466 -16.47 1.20 27.25
CA VAL A 466 -17.47 1.99 26.53
C VAL A 466 -17.32 3.47 26.87
N ILE A 467 -17.22 3.80 28.16
CA ILE A 467 -17.04 5.20 28.62
C ILE A 467 -15.78 5.83 28.00
N LYS A 468 -14.64 5.10 28.00
CA LYS A 468 -13.41 5.58 27.39
C LYS A 468 -13.54 5.82 25.89
N ALA A 469 -14.30 4.97 25.20
CA ALA A 469 -14.56 5.10 23.78
C ALA A 469 -15.44 6.33 23.49
N VAL A 470 -16.53 6.51 24.26
CA VAL A 470 -17.44 7.66 24.11
C VAL A 470 -16.73 8.98 24.44
N LEU A 471 -15.92 9.05 25.51
CA LEU A 471 -15.10 10.25 25.77
C LEU A 471 -14.05 10.48 24.66
N GLY A 472 -13.60 9.42 23.97
CA GLY A 472 -12.77 9.54 22.77
C GLY A 472 -13.55 10.14 21.61
N PHE A 473 -14.75 9.62 21.34
CA PHE A 473 -15.67 10.14 20.34
C PHE A 473 -16.02 11.61 20.60
N THR A 474 -16.41 11.96 21.84
CA THR A 474 -16.74 13.35 22.21
C THR A 474 -15.56 14.29 21.95
N LYS A 475 -14.32 13.86 22.24
CA LYS A 475 -13.14 14.64 21.90
C LYS A 475 -13.01 14.87 20.38
N VAL A 476 -13.24 13.85 19.55
CA VAL A 476 -13.26 13.97 18.10
C VAL A 476 -14.35 14.94 17.66
N LEU A 477 -15.56 14.75 18.14
CA LEU A 477 -16.73 15.59 17.85
C LEU A 477 -16.43 17.08 18.09
N VAL A 478 -15.99 17.44 19.31
CA VAL A 478 -15.68 18.85 19.65
C VAL A 478 -14.47 19.39 18.88
N SER A 479 -13.59 18.51 18.40
CA SER A 479 -12.43 18.92 17.59
C SER A 479 -12.80 19.19 16.14
N CYS A 480 -13.70 18.41 15.55
CA CYS A 480 -14.05 18.43 14.12
C CYS A 480 -15.19 19.42 13.81
N LEU A 481 -16.29 19.43 14.58
CA LEU A 481 -17.42 20.32 14.33
C LEU A 481 -17.02 21.80 14.39
N GLN A 482 -17.65 22.61 13.54
CA GLN A 482 -17.54 24.08 13.60
C GLN A 482 -18.16 24.63 14.88
N ALA A 483 -17.73 25.83 15.28
CA ALA A 483 -18.23 26.46 16.55
C ALA A 483 -19.75 26.64 16.57
N LYS A 484 -20.33 26.98 15.41
CA LYS A 484 -21.79 27.17 15.26
C LYS A 484 -22.55 25.87 15.48
N ASP A 485 -22.13 24.81 14.86
CA ASP A 485 -22.82 23.52 14.93
C ASP A 485 -22.59 22.82 16.27
N LEU A 486 -21.42 23.04 16.88
CA LEU A 486 -21.10 22.54 18.22
C LEU A 486 -22.00 23.13 19.31
N GLN A 487 -22.55 24.35 19.13
CA GLN A 487 -23.46 24.97 20.07
C GLN A 487 -24.75 24.16 20.26
N ASN A 488 -25.21 23.45 19.19
CA ASN A 488 -26.41 22.62 19.26
C ASN A 488 -26.27 21.44 20.24
N PHE A 489 -25.03 20.96 20.44
CA PHE A 489 -24.72 19.82 21.31
C PHE A 489 -24.06 20.23 22.64
N LEU A 490 -23.91 21.53 22.91
CA LEU A 490 -23.12 22.04 24.02
C LEU A 490 -23.61 21.53 25.37
N SER A 491 -24.90 21.69 25.64
CA SER A 491 -25.54 21.27 26.89
C SER A 491 -25.48 19.77 27.12
N ASP A 492 -25.75 18.99 26.08
CA ASP A 492 -25.73 17.52 26.15
C ASP A 492 -24.32 16.97 26.40
N ILE A 493 -23.33 17.55 25.74
CA ILE A 493 -21.93 17.17 25.96
C ILE A 493 -21.52 17.52 27.40
N ILE A 494 -21.83 18.72 27.88
CA ILE A 494 -21.46 19.16 29.23
C ILE A 494 -22.12 18.26 30.27
N SER A 495 -23.44 18.03 30.17
CA SER A 495 -24.18 17.17 31.09
C SER A 495 -23.69 15.73 31.12
N GLY A 496 -23.30 15.19 29.94
CA GLY A 496 -22.78 13.83 29.81
C GLY A 496 -21.37 13.65 30.34
N VAL A 497 -20.44 14.61 30.11
CA VAL A 497 -19.01 14.41 30.43
C VAL A 497 -18.65 14.85 31.85
N LEU A 498 -19.36 15.85 32.44
CA LEU A 498 -19.01 16.40 33.75
C LEU A 498 -19.07 15.40 34.91
N PRO A 499 -20.00 14.44 34.99
CA PRO A 499 -19.99 13.43 36.04
C PRO A 499 -18.64 12.65 36.11
N TRP A 500 -17.94 12.51 34.98
CA TRP A 500 -16.68 11.81 34.90
C TRP A 500 -15.48 12.65 35.37
N SER A 501 -15.65 13.92 35.65
CA SER A 501 -14.64 14.79 36.26
C SER A 501 -14.29 14.41 37.69
N ALA A 502 -15.24 13.83 38.44
CA ALA A 502 -15.09 13.44 39.85
C ALA A 502 -14.42 12.06 40.03
N VAL A 503 -14.23 11.30 38.96
CA VAL A 503 -13.67 9.93 39.02
C VAL A 503 -12.19 9.97 39.38
N SER A 504 -11.75 9.05 40.25
CA SER A 504 -10.36 8.94 40.72
C SER A 504 -9.32 8.59 39.64
N ARG A 505 -9.77 8.14 38.46
CA ARG A 505 -8.89 7.72 37.34
C ARG A 505 -8.41 8.93 36.53
N ASN A 506 -7.15 9.31 36.71
CA ASN A 506 -6.56 10.51 36.11
C ASN A 506 -6.71 10.59 34.57
N HIS A 507 -6.62 9.46 33.84
CA HIS A 507 -6.77 9.47 32.39
C HIS A 507 -8.18 9.82 31.89
N ILE A 508 -9.23 9.50 32.66
CA ILE A 508 -10.61 9.89 32.34
C ILE A 508 -10.80 11.39 32.61
N ARG A 509 -10.36 11.82 33.79
CA ARG A 509 -10.41 13.26 34.16
C ARG A 509 -9.66 14.14 33.16
N SER A 510 -8.48 13.69 32.70
CA SER A 510 -7.71 14.40 31.69
C SER A 510 -8.46 14.52 30.36
N LYS A 511 -9.19 13.47 29.91
CA LYS A 511 -10.01 13.55 28.68
C LYS A 511 -11.14 14.58 28.85
N VAL A 512 -11.83 14.60 29.99
CA VAL A 512 -12.88 15.60 30.28
C VAL A 512 -12.30 17.01 30.26
N THR A 513 -11.11 17.21 30.88
CA THR A 513 -10.42 18.52 30.84
C THR A 513 -10.13 18.96 29.40
N VAL A 514 -9.59 18.07 28.56
CA VAL A 514 -9.29 18.40 27.16
C VAL A 514 -10.56 18.72 26.36
N ILE A 515 -11.66 17.99 26.57
CA ILE A 515 -12.94 18.25 25.92
C ILE A 515 -13.41 19.68 26.27
N LEU A 516 -13.43 20.03 27.56
CA LEU A 516 -13.84 21.37 28.02
C LEU A 516 -12.89 22.46 27.49
N GLU A 517 -11.56 22.23 27.48
CA GLU A 517 -10.58 23.19 26.93
C GLU A 517 -10.86 23.47 25.43
N ILE A 518 -11.25 22.46 24.66
CA ILE A 518 -11.59 22.63 23.24
C ILE A 518 -12.90 23.39 23.07
N MET A 519 -13.93 23.05 23.87
CA MET A 519 -15.24 23.72 23.85
C MET A 519 -15.11 25.21 24.21
N ILE A 520 -14.34 25.53 25.27
CA ILE A 520 -14.07 26.93 25.66
C ILE A 520 -13.37 27.70 24.55
N ARG A 521 -12.45 27.05 23.83
CA ARG A 521 -11.73 27.68 22.72
C ARG A 521 -12.62 27.93 21.51
N LYS A 522 -13.56 27.05 21.20
CA LYS A 522 -14.43 27.14 20.01
C LYS A 522 -15.70 27.96 20.29
N CYS A 523 -16.43 27.66 21.35
CA CYS A 523 -17.74 28.26 21.65
C CYS A 523 -17.63 29.50 22.54
N GLY A 524 -16.48 29.76 23.16
CA GLY A 524 -16.27 30.85 24.10
C GLY A 524 -16.52 30.44 25.55
N PHE A 525 -15.94 31.23 26.44
CA PHE A 525 -16.01 30.98 27.89
C PHE A 525 -17.44 31.09 28.43
N SER A 526 -18.15 32.17 28.07
CA SER A 526 -19.51 32.47 28.59
C SER A 526 -20.50 31.37 28.23
N ALA A 527 -20.50 30.91 26.99
CA ALA A 527 -21.41 29.86 26.53
C ALA A 527 -21.19 28.54 27.26
N VAL A 528 -19.93 28.14 27.52
CA VAL A 528 -19.62 26.91 28.26
C VAL A 528 -19.96 27.09 29.77
N GLN A 529 -19.72 28.26 30.32
CA GLN A 529 -19.96 28.53 31.76
C GLN A 529 -21.45 28.50 32.12
N SER A 530 -22.34 28.96 31.22
CA SER A 530 -23.79 28.99 31.48
C SER A 530 -24.37 27.60 31.73
N ASP A 531 -23.82 26.58 31.07
CA ASP A 531 -24.33 25.22 31.13
C ASP A 531 -23.67 24.37 32.25
N ILE A 532 -22.71 24.93 33.01
CA ILE A 532 -22.04 24.19 34.07
C ILE A 532 -22.83 24.22 35.39
N PRO A 533 -23.29 23.04 35.88
CA PRO A 533 -23.97 22.95 37.17
C PRO A 533 -23.07 23.38 38.33
N GLU A 534 -23.68 23.95 39.40
CA GLU A 534 -22.99 24.44 40.61
C GLU A 534 -21.98 23.43 41.19
N LYS A 535 -22.39 22.15 41.27
CA LYS A 535 -21.56 21.07 41.83
C LYS A 535 -20.24 20.85 41.09
N HIS A 536 -20.09 21.32 39.84
CA HIS A 536 -18.87 21.13 39.02
C HIS A 536 -18.09 22.45 38.81
N LYS A 537 -18.54 23.59 39.36
CA LYS A 537 -17.85 24.89 39.20
C LYS A 537 -16.41 24.88 39.73
N SER A 538 -16.12 24.14 40.79
CA SER A 538 -14.76 24.01 41.33
C SER A 538 -13.83 23.32 40.38
N PHE A 539 -14.28 22.23 39.74
CA PHE A 539 -13.50 21.53 38.69
C PHE A 539 -13.27 22.42 37.47
N PHE A 540 -14.32 23.15 37.05
CA PHE A 540 -14.20 24.06 35.91
C PHE A 540 -13.19 25.19 36.17
N LYS A 541 -13.17 25.76 37.38
CA LYS A 541 -12.11 26.74 37.79
C LYS A 541 -10.72 26.16 37.67
N THR A 542 -10.52 24.89 38.05
CA THR A 542 -9.23 24.19 37.89
C THR A 542 -8.84 24.03 36.42
N VAL A 543 -9.80 23.74 35.53
CA VAL A 543 -9.57 23.66 34.07
C VAL A 543 -9.09 25.01 33.53
N LEU A 544 -9.68 26.11 33.98
CA LEU A 544 -9.30 27.46 33.59
C LEU A 544 -7.90 27.83 34.07
N GLN A 545 -7.58 27.53 35.33
CA GLN A 545 -6.26 27.80 35.91
C GLN A 545 -5.16 27.04 35.13
N ASN A 546 -5.38 25.77 34.84
CA ASN A 546 -4.45 24.96 34.04
C ASN A 546 -4.25 25.51 32.60
N ARG A 547 -5.28 26.12 32.03
CA ARG A 547 -5.20 26.78 30.72
C ARG A 547 -4.32 28.04 30.79
N HIS A 548 -4.52 28.89 31.81
CA HIS A 548 -3.69 30.09 32.02
C HIS A 548 -2.23 29.75 32.23
N HIS A 549 -1.91 28.72 33.01
CA HIS A 549 -0.53 28.26 33.18
C HIS A 549 0.10 27.76 31.89
N LYS A 550 -0.65 27.09 31.01
CA LYS A 550 -0.17 26.64 29.71
C LYS A 550 0.03 27.80 28.71
N SER A 551 -0.73 28.89 28.80
CA SER A 551 -0.54 30.05 27.95
C SER A 551 0.68 30.88 28.41
N SER A 552 0.84 31.09 29.71
CA SER A 552 2.00 31.83 30.25
C SER A 552 3.33 31.13 30.06
N SER A 553 3.36 29.77 30.06
CA SER A 553 4.58 29.03 29.76
C SER A 553 4.97 29.08 28.27
N LYS A 554 4.01 29.30 27.37
CA LYS A 554 4.33 29.48 25.93
C LYS A 554 4.76 30.91 25.58
N GLU A 555 4.34 31.90 26.35
CA GLU A 555 4.80 33.30 26.21
C GLU A 555 6.20 33.53 26.82
N ALA A 556 6.60 32.72 27.81
CA ALA A 556 7.94 32.77 28.40
C ALA A 556 9.03 32.22 27.47
N ASP A 557 8.72 31.28 26.57
CA ASP A 557 9.68 30.74 25.59
C ASP A 557 9.83 31.59 24.33
N THR A 558 9.07 32.69 24.18
CA THR A 558 9.14 33.59 23.00
C THR A 558 9.70 34.98 23.33
N ASN A 559 10.05 35.27 24.59
CA ASN A 559 10.50 36.60 25.01
C ASN A 559 12.02 36.78 25.22
N ASP A 560 12.85 35.93 24.66
CA ASP A 560 14.31 36.11 24.70
C ASP A 560 14.85 36.42 23.31
N THR A 561 14.37 37.47 22.69
CA THR A 561 15.10 38.30 21.70
C THR A 561 14.16 39.32 21.04
N VAL A 562 14.00 40.53 21.60
CA VAL A 562 13.93 41.80 20.84
C VAL A 562 14.14 42.95 21.81
N LYS A 563 15.33 43.53 21.81
CA LYS A 563 15.56 44.92 22.20
C LYS A 563 15.37 45.78 20.96
N THR A 564 14.38 46.63 20.99
CA THR A 564 14.25 47.78 20.07
C THR A 564 15.24 48.87 20.44
N PRO A 565 15.77 49.60 19.46
CA PRO A 565 15.86 51.04 19.56
C PRO A 565 15.21 51.76 18.37
N ALA A 566 14.68 52.91 18.69
CA ALA A 566 14.04 53.85 17.82
C ALA A 566 15.01 54.59 16.85
N ASP A 567 14.39 55.03 15.74
CA ASP A 567 14.72 56.13 14.84
C ASP A 567 16.18 56.33 14.33
N ILE A 568 16.29 56.32 13.00
CA ILE A 568 16.67 57.40 12.11
C ILE A 568 16.91 56.86 10.69
N SER A 569 16.27 57.49 9.72
CA SER A 569 16.32 57.25 8.26
C SER A 569 17.59 57.79 7.58
N PRO A 570 17.75 57.79 6.24
CA PRO A 570 18.57 56.84 5.47
C PRO A 570 19.72 57.55 4.73
N LYS A 571 20.77 56.79 4.31
CA LYS A 571 21.62 57.13 3.14
C LYS A 571 22.40 55.92 2.61
N ARG A 572 22.10 55.59 1.44
CA ARG A 572 22.74 55.33 0.15
C ARG A 572 24.26 55.09 0.13
N VAL A 573 24.63 54.03 -0.65
CA VAL A 573 25.74 53.92 -1.61
C VAL A 573 26.97 53.11 -1.24
N GLU A 574 27.20 52.10 -2.06
CA GLU A 574 28.37 51.52 -2.71
C GLU A 574 29.23 50.42 -2.09
N LYS A 575 29.29 49.35 -2.91
CA LYS A 575 30.39 48.34 -3.06
C LYS A 575 31.73 49.06 -3.46
N PRO A 576 32.92 48.45 -3.46
CA PRO A 576 33.23 47.03 -3.70
C PRO A 576 34.58 46.46 -3.13
N LYS A 577 34.75 45.16 -3.37
CA LYS A 577 35.98 44.44 -3.82
C LYS A 577 37.12 44.04 -2.90
N ASN A 578 37.35 42.73 -2.90
CA ASN A 578 38.62 41.98 -3.14
C ASN A 578 39.75 42.10 -2.13
N LYS A 579 40.36 41.06 -1.65
CA LYS A 579 41.22 40.04 -2.28
C LYS A 579 41.87 39.11 -1.23
N GLU A 580 41.95 37.81 -1.56
CA GLU A 580 43.12 36.92 -1.55
C GLU A 580 44.05 36.94 -0.29
N SER A 581 44.41 35.87 0.28
CA SER A 581 45.12 34.67 -0.13
C SER A 581 45.88 34.07 1.07
N ALA A 582 45.86 32.74 1.11
CA ALA A 582 47.02 31.85 1.30
C ALA A 582 47.63 31.60 2.69
N SER A 583 47.73 30.30 2.92
CA SER A 583 48.88 29.53 3.46
C SER A 583 48.91 29.13 4.93
N VAL A 584 48.92 27.82 5.10
CA VAL A 584 49.48 26.96 6.16
C VAL A 584 50.97 27.32 6.45
N PRO A 585 51.66 27.06 7.60
CA PRO A 585 51.70 25.76 8.27
C PRO A 585 51.99 25.74 9.82
N GLU A 586 51.75 24.54 10.33
CA GLU A 586 52.55 23.77 11.34
C GLU A 586 53.06 24.33 12.69
N ARG A 587 52.81 23.45 13.68
CA ARG A 587 53.68 22.95 14.78
C ARG A 587 53.76 23.64 16.15
N ASN A 588 53.55 22.74 17.09
CA ASN A 588 54.25 22.43 18.35
C ASN A 588 53.89 23.15 19.66
N SER A 589 53.43 22.35 20.55
CA SER A 589 54.09 21.80 21.77
C SER A 589 53.82 22.50 23.10
N SER A 590 53.49 21.62 24.03
CA SER A 590 53.93 21.51 25.44
C SER A 590 53.16 22.37 26.46
N VAL A 591 52.83 21.96 27.67
CA VAL A 591 53.38 21.04 28.65
C VAL A 591 52.38 20.93 29.82
N HIS A 592 52.32 19.77 30.44
CA HIS A 592 51.75 19.30 31.69
C HIS A 592 52.00 20.17 32.95
N PRO A 593 51.59 19.80 34.21
CA PRO A 593 51.26 18.49 34.77
C PRO A 593 50.18 18.40 35.88
N GLY A 594 49.75 17.20 36.22
CA GLY A 594 49.92 16.64 37.56
C GLY A 594 48.78 15.80 38.11
N LYS A 595 49.08 14.53 38.26
CA LYS A 595 49.20 13.60 39.41
C LYS A 595 47.89 13.08 40.01
N ARG A 596 47.69 11.84 40.36
CA ARG A 596 48.40 10.58 40.78
C ARG A 596 47.32 9.53 41.08
N LYS A 597 47.37 8.30 40.95
CA LYS A 597 48.08 7.02 41.30
C LYS A 597 47.02 5.92 41.28
N GLY A 598 47.19 4.71 40.96
CA GLY A 598 48.20 3.71 40.98
C GLY A 598 47.62 2.37 40.49
N GLU A 599 48.34 1.63 39.72
CA GLU A 599 49.04 0.35 39.98
C GLU A 599 48.11 -0.86 40.22
N ARG A 600 48.25 -2.05 39.59
CA ARG A 600 49.40 -2.91 39.18
C ARG A 600 48.89 -4.03 38.22
N LYS A 601 49.58 -4.33 37.10
CA LYS A 601 50.49 -5.46 36.76
C LYS A 601 49.82 -6.86 36.67
N HIS A 602 50.07 -7.76 35.71
CA HIS A 602 51.15 -8.17 34.81
C HIS A 602 50.64 -9.15 33.75
N ASN A 603 50.98 -9.06 32.48
CA ASN A 603 51.98 -9.81 31.65
C ASN A 603 51.63 -11.27 31.29
N LYS A 604 51.66 -11.80 30.08
CA LYS A 604 52.62 -11.86 28.96
C LYS A 604 52.08 -12.73 27.81
N ASN A 605 52.48 -12.42 26.62
CA ASN A 605 52.34 -13.11 25.32
C ASN A 605 53.47 -14.15 25.07
N PRO A 606 53.58 -14.71 23.86
CA PRO A 606 53.07 -15.94 23.22
C PRO A 606 54.23 -16.93 22.90
N PRO A 607 54.33 -17.86 21.97
CA PRO A 607 53.87 -18.00 20.58
C PRO A 607 53.68 -19.42 20.00
N THR A 608 53.18 -19.46 18.72
CA THR A 608 53.49 -20.29 17.54
C THR A 608 53.14 -21.77 17.43
N SER A 609 52.50 -22.05 16.30
CA SER A 609 52.81 -22.92 15.15
C SER A 609 52.28 -24.36 15.09
N SER A 610 51.79 -24.65 13.88
CA SER A 610 51.89 -25.85 13.02
C SER A 610 50.77 -26.88 13.00
N ARG A 611 50.28 -27.06 11.79
CA ARG A 611 49.58 -28.22 11.16
C ARG A 611 50.47 -29.46 11.10
N PRO A 612 50.06 -30.67 10.60
CA PRO A 612 48.76 -31.26 10.25
C PRO A 612 48.59 -32.72 10.70
N GLY A 613 47.44 -33.37 10.37
CA GLY A 613 47.39 -34.82 10.38
C GLY A 613 45.99 -35.47 10.39
N ILE A 614 45.76 -36.24 9.41
CA ILE A 614 44.69 -37.13 8.99
C ILE A 614 44.40 -38.24 10.02
N SER A 615 43.13 -38.65 10.26
CA SER A 615 42.55 -39.95 9.90
C SER A 615 41.36 -40.38 10.81
N THR A 616 40.31 -40.80 10.15
CA THR A 616 39.37 -41.92 10.35
C THR A 616 39.06 -42.44 11.79
N GLY A 617 37.73 -42.65 12.00
CA GLY A 617 37.25 -43.70 12.91
C GLY A 617 35.98 -43.40 13.66
N ASP A 618 34.93 -43.89 13.14
CA ASP A 618 33.71 -44.55 13.66
C ASP A 618 33.42 -44.56 15.18
N GLY A 619 32.09 -44.38 15.52
CA GLY A 619 31.55 -44.98 16.75
C GLY A 619 30.73 -44.11 17.67
N GLY A 620 29.43 -44.09 17.50
CA GLY A 620 28.42 -44.33 18.57
C GLY A 620 28.24 -43.40 19.76
N GLY A 621 27.03 -42.84 19.89
CA GLY A 621 26.37 -42.80 21.16
C GLY A 621 26.06 -41.46 21.84
N ARG A 622 24.79 -41.11 21.81
CA ARG A 622 23.94 -40.50 22.89
C ARG A 622 24.30 -39.23 23.66
N GLU A 623 23.30 -38.29 23.52
CA GLU A 623 22.73 -37.43 24.59
C GLU A 623 23.51 -36.23 25.17
N GLY A 624 22.88 -35.07 25.05
CA GLY A 624 23.10 -34.01 26.03
C GLY A 624 23.08 -32.58 25.47
N ALA A 625 21.94 -31.92 25.62
CA ALA A 625 21.71 -30.53 25.29
C ALA A 625 22.65 -29.55 26.00
N LYS A 626 23.09 -28.49 25.32
CA LYS A 626 23.19 -27.14 25.90
C LYS A 626 23.35 -26.07 24.82
N ARG A 627 22.52 -25.05 24.96
CA ARG A 627 22.46 -23.81 24.18
C ARG A 627 23.68 -22.93 24.42
N THR A 628 24.19 -22.30 23.38
CA THR A 628 24.88 -21.00 23.52
C THR A 628 24.46 -20.06 22.37
N ARG A 629 24.11 -18.83 22.77
CA ARG A 629 23.70 -17.68 21.92
C ARG A 629 24.93 -16.96 21.40
N HIS A 630 24.93 -16.56 20.15
CA HIS A 630 25.79 -15.49 19.66
C HIS A 630 24.96 -14.22 19.41
N PHE A 631 25.47 -13.10 19.93
CA PHE A 631 24.99 -11.73 19.72
C PHE A 631 25.85 -11.08 18.63
N GLU A 632 25.23 -10.41 17.70
CA GLU A 632 25.88 -9.34 16.92
C GLU A 632 25.16 -8.02 17.08
N HIS A 633 25.96 -6.98 17.25
CA HIS A 633 25.61 -5.61 17.54
C HIS A 633 25.56 -4.80 16.24
N GLU A 634 24.46 -4.10 15.97
CA GLU A 634 24.48 -2.93 15.09
C GLU A 634 23.85 -1.71 15.76
N LYS A 635 24.57 -0.58 15.63
CA LYS A 635 24.27 0.73 16.22
C LYS A 635 23.27 1.46 15.35
N SER A 636 22.18 1.94 15.90
CA SER A 636 21.37 2.98 15.28
C SER A 636 21.10 4.14 16.23
N ILE A 637 21.07 5.30 15.63
CA ILE A 637 21.06 6.66 16.17
C ILE A 637 19.74 6.94 16.90
N LYS A 638 19.85 7.51 18.11
CA LYS A 638 18.73 7.96 18.95
C LYS A 638 18.19 9.30 18.46
N VAL A 639 16.88 9.36 18.21
CA VAL A 639 16.09 10.58 18.32
C VAL A 639 15.19 10.44 19.55
N ARG A 640 15.29 11.43 20.46
CA ARG A 640 14.54 11.52 21.71
C ARG A 640 13.08 11.90 21.44
N SER A 641 12.15 11.12 21.99
CA SER A 641 10.87 11.64 22.45
C SER A 641 10.58 11.01 23.81
N GLU A 642 10.44 11.87 24.81
CA GLU A 642 10.08 11.52 26.18
C GLU A 642 8.60 11.20 26.24
N ASP A 643 8.28 9.96 26.65
CA ASP A 643 7.15 9.69 27.53
C ASP A 643 7.35 8.31 28.16
N GLY A 644 7.70 8.36 29.42
CA GLY A 644 8.00 7.18 30.24
C GLY A 644 6.76 6.39 30.63
N TRP A 645 6.69 5.15 30.28
CA TRP A 645 5.75 4.20 30.83
C TRP A 645 6.49 3.05 31.56
N LYS A 646 6.36 3.03 32.87
CA LYS A 646 6.81 1.96 33.75
C LYS A 646 6.06 0.67 33.44
N LYS A 647 6.79 -0.38 33.05
CA LYS A 647 6.30 -1.75 33.01
C LYS A 647 5.98 -2.24 34.42
N LYS A 648 4.72 -2.61 34.66
CA LYS A 648 4.32 -3.58 35.68
C LYS A 648 3.91 -4.86 34.96
N ASN A 649 4.60 -5.93 35.27
CA ASN A 649 4.27 -7.29 34.85
C ASN A 649 2.87 -7.67 35.33
N PHE A 650 2.03 -8.12 34.41
CA PHE A 650 0.87 -8.92 34.69
C PHE A 650 0.94 -10.16 33.80
N ASN A 651 1.28 -11.28 34.41
CA ASN A 651 1.01 -12.62 33.91
C ASN A 651 -0.48 -12.88 34.06
N GLU A 652 -1.25 -12.74 32.99
CA GLU A 652 -2.60 -13.31 32.80
C GLU A 652 -3.15 -12.84 31.47
N GLU A 653 -2.81 -13.49 30.38
CA GLU A 653 -3.56 -13.34 29.11
C GLU A 653 -3.27 -14.47 28.12
N GLN A 654 -3.57 -15.71 28.54
CA GLN A 654 -3.73 -16.81 27.58
C GLN A 654 -5.20 -17.18 27.31
N THR A 655 -6.18 -16.41 27.79
CA THR A 655 -7.61 -16.73 27.61
C THR A 655 -8.36 -15.83 26.62
N GLY A 656 -7.71 -14.84 26.00
CA GLY A 656 -8.35 -13.86 25.12
C GLY A 656 -8.92 -14.41 23.82
N GLY A 657 -8.29 -15.39 23.22
CA GLY A 657 -8.70 -15.98 21.93
C GLY A 657 -10.01 -16.79 21.98
N ALA A 658 -10.21 -17.51 23.08
CA ALA A 658 -11.43 -18.33 23.26
C ALA A 658 -12.67 -17.46 23.55
N LYS A 659 -12.51 -16.34 24.28
CA LYS A 659 -13.60 -15.38 24.55
C LYS A 659 -14.09 -14.67 23.26
N ARG A 660 -13.16 -14.28 22.38
CA ARG A 660 -13.53 -13.65 21.09
C ARG A 660 -14.40 -14.56 20.21
N LYS A 661 -14.09 -15.86 20.15
CA LYS A 661 -14.87 -16.83 19.38
C LYS A 661 -16.29 -17.01 19.92
N THR A 662 -16.45 -16.96 21.24
CA THR A 662 -17.76 -17.14 21.89
C THR A 662 -18.64 -15.90 21.69
N GLU A 663 -18.05 -14.69 21.70
CA GLU A 663 -18.79 -13.45 21.47
C GLU A 663 -19.25 -13.34 20.02
N LEU A 664 -18.44 -13.71 19.04
CA LEU A 664 -18.82 -13.75 17.63
C LEU A 664 -20.02 -14.67 17.39
N ARG A 665 -19.99 -15.87 18.00
CA ARG A 665 -21.12 -16.82 17.90
C ARG A 665 -22.39 -16.32 18.58
N ASN A 666 -22.26 -15.59 19.70
CA ASN A 666 -23.42 -15.04 20.41
C ASN A 666 -24.03 -13.85 19.68
N VAL A 667 -23.23 -13.04 18.97
CA VAL A 667 -23.74 -11.95 18.11
C VAL A 667 -24.49 -12.51 16.91
N ILE A 668 -23.97 -13.56 16.27
CA ILE A 668 -24.64 -14.23 15.16
C ILE A 668 -26.03 -14.77 15.60
N LYS A 669 -26.10 -15.40 16.79
CA LYS A 669 -27.37 -15.88 17.34
C LYS A 669 -28.35 -14.75 17.69
N LYS A 670 -27.85 -13.60 18.18
CA LYS A 670 -28.69 -12.44 18.53
C LYS A 670 -29.10 -11.60 17.32
N GLY A 671 -28.23 -11.46 16.31
CA GLY A 671 -28.57 -10.79 15.04
C GLY A 671 -29.77 -11.45 14.36
N LYS A 672 -29.80 -12.79 14.31
CA LYS A 672 -30.95 -13.55 13.81
C LYS A 672 -32.24 -13.37 14.66
N ALA A 673 -32.12 -13.04 15.94
CA ALA A 673 -33.26 -12.78 16.83
C ALA A 673 -33.79 -11.35 16.75
N ALA A 674 -32.98 -10.38 16.37
CA ALA A 674 -33.36 -8.96 16.32
C ALA A 674 -34.16 -8.58 15.06
N PHE A 675 -34.01 -9.34 13.97
CA PHE A 675 -34.75 -9.11 12.71
C PHE A 675 -36.02 -9.95 12.56
N SER A 676 -36.32 -10.87 13.49
CA SER A 676 -37.56 -11.65 13.51
C SER A 676 -38.54 -11.09 14.55
N ARG A 677 -39.29 -10.04 14.24
CA ARG A 677 -40.52 -9.69 14.95
C ARG A 677 -41.69 -9.87 14.03
N PRO A 678 -42.73 -10.56 14.53
CA PRO A 678 -43.80 -11.09 13.69
C PRO A 678 -44.92 -10.08 13.46
N SER A 679 -45.42 -10.04 12.25
CA SER A 679 -46.75 -9.53 12.00
C SER A 679 -47.76 -10.65 12.25
N SER A 680 -48.70 -10.31 13.14
CA SER A 680 -50.04 -10.87 13.45
C SER A 680 -50.53 -12.14 12.76
N ALA A 681 -50.83 -13.04 13.61
CA ALA A 681 -51.82 -14.09 13.66
C ALA A 681 -52.84 -14.28 12.53
N SER A 682 -52.91 -15.51 12.02
CA SER A 682 -54.19 -16.23 11.85
C SER A 682 -53.97 -17.73 11.97
N LYS A 683 -54.74 -18.34 12.88
CA LYS A 683 -54.88 -19.78 13.09
C LYS A 683 -55.55 -20.40 11.87
N LEU A 684 -55.09 -21.55 11.40
CA LEU A 684 -55.97 -22.61 10.86
C LEU A 684 -55.22 -23.94 10.71
N HIS A 685 -55.78 -24.91 11.40
CA HIS A 685 -55.84 -26.38 11.28
C HIS A 685 -54.77 -27.18 10.50
N LYS A 686 -54.22 -28.18 11.25
CA LYS A 686 -53.68 -29.46 10.75
C LYS A 686 -54.77 -30.30 10.06
N PRO A 687 -54.41 -31.18 9.11
CA PRO A 687 -54.55 -32.61 9.41
C PRO A 687 -53.30 -33.46 9.06
N GLN A 688 -53.14 -34.46 9.90
CA GLN A 688 -52.29 -35.65 9.70
C GLN A 688 -52.73 -36.45 8.50
N LYS A 689 -51.77 -37.02 7.77
CA LYS A 689 -51.93 -38.40 7.18
C LYS A 689 -50.58 -39.03 6.93
N ALA A 690 -50.40 -40.18 7.54
CA ALA A 690 -49.38 -41.19 7.28
C ALA A 690 -49.57 -41.83 5.91
N TRP A 691 -48.48 -42.19 5.24
CA TRP A 691 -48.48 -43.28 4.27
C TRP A 691 -47.15 -44.03 4.22
N LYS A 692 -47.32 -45.35 4.07
CA LYS A 692 -46.42 -46.49 4.25
C LYS A 692 -45.32 -46.60 3.18
N LYS A 693 -44.25 -47.32 3.57
CA LYS A 693 -43.22 -47.94 2.72
C LYS A 693 -43.83 -48.91 1.69
N GLN A 694 -43.30 -48.93 0.47
CA GLN A 694 -43.18 -50.10 -0.37
C GLN A 694 -41.89 -50.04 -1.19
N LYS A 695 -41.14 -51.15 -1.14
CA LYS A 695 -40.08 -51.51 -2.09
C LYS A 695 -40.72 -52.11 -3.33
N PRO A 696 -40.09 -52.05 -4.51
CA PRO A 696 -40.23 -53.12 -5.48
C PRO A 696 -38.89 -53.76 -5.85
N ASN A 697 -38.94 -55.05 -6.05
CA ASN A 697 -38.02 -55.88 -6.82
C ASN A 697 -38.23 -55.62 -8.32
N ASN A 698 -37.20 -55.56 -9.04
CA ASN A 698 -36.63 -56.33 -10.17
C ASN A 698 -35.54 -55.47 -10.80
#